data_bbbd2d11d0b903a90d9128decd1ceaa7
#
_entry.id   bbbd2d11d0b903a90d9128decd1ceaa7
#
_cell.length_a   1.000
_cell.length_b   1.000
_cell.length_c   1.000
_cell.angle_alpha   90.00
_cell.angle_beta   90.00
_cell.angle_gamma   90.00
#
_symmetry.space_group_name_H-M   'P 1'
#
loop_
_entity.id
_entity.type
_entity.pdbx_description
1 polymer ?
#
loop_
_entity_poly.entity_id
_entity_poly.type
_entity_poly.pdbx_seq_one_letter_code
_entity_poly.pdbx_strand_id
1 'polypeptide(L)'
;MSTRTVFRVHPTVNFARFGTSEDFYLSPETSAGMDLPGTRTTGGLPVKAGTEATFIDRGDLRDGDGRLKRQAARFRLYAYDLDRPDRYPNGSGTEIVAGTRLADGRTVERIVWTVHLANKKANNYNIVSSMGVQAFADGQVPQLRNPQAYGTPDSPSRLKALVIDPGPRAIIGTRGVEGEGPVRFNAETTAACSDGKGGVTPLPAYPMTFPSGQLYQPTGPLDTLGELRTDEKGRLLVLAAHGRTAAQIDEYGVPVQLVGDTNNAGWFDDAADGPVSATLVFTDGTTEEAFAAWVVCCDPGYAPQIRNVVSVWDDVYDTWVRELGLQPDLCDPATGAFQPGYRPGFEQHIRPIFRAAALQRWTVNLPPIAQAAHAAVDSIGPGDNPDRTIMAGLTFIRNPNANPAESGVGVPLMPLSLGDAGMPFLTVTRTQYFFLEQWSRHLFRTTGGDAPLGPGEALDMASLSNCLGGRYVPGIEVSFTIRQPDIYIQDWRETGAGPFRIKPKLLDYTTAKAGTPFLSGGWIPLRDDRQGLEPGDLAKFMAVPWQTDYNSCSIHQTSINTAGANAATGNPLTLYWSWPAQRPDAVHVADDVVDNVLAAQKWSIRGPGTFAINPRSASTFQDPLDAVEKWDRIGIILQGTAIDGTTSPDYYLEVESRLEGPGDPDSPVLPWPFSANPSPPAPQPRPHGTGHRRGR
;
A
#
# COMPACT_ATOMS: atom_id res chain seq x y z
N MET A 1 -22.15 33.91 -14.73
CA MET A 1 -21.05 33.21 -15.44
C MET A 1 -21.25 31.74 -15.17
N SER A 2 -21.25 30.88 -16.19
CA SER A 2 -21.36 29.43 -15.98
C SER A 2 -20.08 28.97 -15.30
N THR A 3 -20.19 28.40 -14.11
CA THR A 3 -19.07 27.78 -13.41
C THR A 3 -18.57 26.61 -14.24
N ARG A 4 -17.28 26.57 -14.52
CA ARG A 4 -16.66 25.43 -15.24
C ARG A 4 -16.49 24.27 -14.26
N THR A 5 -17.24 23.19 -14.49
CA THR A 5 -17.12 21.95 -13.70
C THR A 5 -16.02 21.05 -14.26
N VAL A 6 -15.25 20.45 -13.41
CA VAL A 6 -14.30 19.38 -13.74
C VAL A 6 -14.63 18.10 -12.99
N PHE A 7 -14.28 16.97 -13.58
CA PHE A 7 -14.54 15.65 -13.01
C PHE A 7 -13.23 14.96 -12.68
N ARG A 8 -13.19 14.30 -11.53
CA ARG A 8 -12.01 13.60 -11.03
C ARG A 8 -12.38 12.21 -10.54
N VAL A 9 -11.55 11.24 -10.89
CA VAL A 9 -11.63 9.88 -10.32
C VAL A 9 -10.90 9.86 -8.98
N HIS A 10 -11.52 9.28 -7.95
CA HIS A 10 -10.94 9.07 -6.63
C HIS A 10 -11.17 7.62 -6.15
N PRO A 11 -10.26 7.07 -5.34
CA PRO A 11 -8.96 7.63 -4.95
C PRO A 11 -8.04 7.87 -6.13
N THR A 12 -7.11 8.82 -5.99
CA THR A 12 -6.10 9.13 -7.02
C THR A 12 -5.16 7.98 -7.28
N VAL A 13 -4.86 7.17 -6.24
CA VAL A 13 -4.20 5.88 -6.34
C VAL A 13 -4.96 4.91 -5.42
N ASN A 14 -5.34 3.75 -5.93
CA ASN A 14 -6.01 2.71 -5.14
C ASN A 14 -5.32 1.36 -5.31
N PHE A 15 -5.51 0.49 -4.32
CA PHE A 15 -4.86 -0.81 -4.24
C PHE A 15 -5.88 -1.94 -4.31
N ALA A 16 -5.82 -2.72 -5.37
CA ALA A 16 -6.44 -4.02 -5.48
C ALA A 16 -5.46 -5.08 -4.95
N ARG A 17 -5.95 -6.03 -4.14
CA ARG A 17 -5.08 -6.99 -3.48
C ARG A 17 -5.42 -8.42 -3.85
N PHE A 18 -4.38 -9.25 -3.93
CA PHE A 18 -4.51 -10.65 -4.28
C PHE A 18 -5.34 -11.45 -3.28
N GLY A 19 -5.96 -12.49 -3.79
CA GLY A 19 -6.63 -13.55 -3.06
C GLY A 19 -6.83 -14.74 -3.97
N THR A 20 -6.96 -15.92 -3.40
CA THR A 20 -7.12 -17.18 -4.15
C THR A 20 -8.59 -17.49 -4.47
N SER A 21 -9.53 -16.71 -3.96
CA SER A 21 -10.98 -16.83 -4.20
C SER A 21 -11.45 -15.98 -5.38
N GLU A 22 -12.54 -16.40 -6.02
CA GLU A 22 -13.29 -15.56 -6.98
C GLU A 22 -14.11 -14.48 -6.25
N ASP A 23 -14.45 -14.71 -4.98
CA ASP A 23 -15.12 -13.73 -4.13
C ASP A 23 -14.19 -12.58 -3.74
N PHE A 24 -14.78 -11.46 -3.34
CA PHE A 24 -14.04 -10.26 -2.98
C PHE A 24 -14.76 -9.42 -1.92
N TYR A 25 -14.01 -8.55 -1.29
CA TYR A 25 -14.45 -7.39 -0.53
C TYR A 25 -13.85 -6.13 -1.14
N LEU A 26 -14.29 -4.95 -0.71
CA LEU A 26 -13.84 -3.66 -1.27
C LEU A 26 -12.70 -3.09 -0.45
N SER A 27 -11.82 -2.31 -1.09
CA SER A 27 -10.73 -1.59 -0.43
C SER A 27 -11.23 -0.68 0.70
N PRO A 28 -10.40 -0.43 1.73
CA PRO A 28 -10.74 0.51 2.78
C PRO A 28 -11.03 1.91 2.27
N GLU A 29 -12.07 2.54 2.84
CA GLU A 29 -12.45 3.92 2.57
C GLU A 29 -12.32 4.82 3.81
N THR A 30 -11.63 4.31 4.84
CA THR A 30 -11.27 5.04 6.06
C THR A 30 -9.79 4.89 6.34
N SER A 31 -9.17 5.93 6.89
CA SER A 31 -7.72 5.96 7.13
C SER A 31 -7.29 4.96 8.19
N ALA A 32 -6.27 4.15 7.88
CA ALA A 32 -5.67 3.22 8.81
C ALA A 32 -5.03 3.96 10.00
N GLY A 33 -5.02 3.31 11.16
CA GLY A 33 -4.33 3.78 12.35
C GLY A 33 -5.04 4.86 13.15
N MET A 34 -6.15 5.41 12.66
CA MET A 34 -6.93 6.44 13.36
C MET A 34 -8.33 5.93 13.69
N ASP A 35 -8.80 6.23 14.89
CA ASP A 35 -10.14 5.81 15.29
C ASP A 35 -11.22 6.52 14.48
N LEU A 36 -12.26 5.79 14.14
CA LEU A 36 -13.43 6.34 13.46
C LEU A 36 -14.14 7.35 14.39
N PRO A 37 -14.66 8.46 13.87
CA PRO A 37 -15.29 9.49 14.68
C PRO A 37 -16.33 8.94 15.64
N GLY A 38 -16.18 9.25 16.94
CA GLY A 38 -17.11 8.84 18.00
C GLY A 38 -17.09 7.35 18.37
N THR A 39 -16.10 6.60 17.89
CA THR A 39 -15.94 5.16 18.19
C THR A 39 -14.54 4.87 18.72
N ARG A 40 -14.31 3.61 19.11
CA ARG A 40 -12.99 3.06 19.41
C ARG A 40 -12.50 2.10 18.32
N THR A 41 -13.21 2.01 17.22
CA THR A 41 -12.83 1.20 16.09
C THR A 41 -11.82 1.96 15.24
N THR A 42 -10.65 1.37 15.05
CA THR A 42 -9.62 1.93 14.17
C THR A 42 -10.05 1.79 12.71
N GLY A 43 -9.91 2.86 11.94
CA GLY A 43 -10.15 2.86 10.50
C GLY A 43 -9.17 1.98 9.73
N GLY A 44 -9.42 1.80 8.46
CA GLY A 44 -8.63 0.95 7.57
C GLY A 44 -9.25 -0.42 7.28
N LEU A 45 -10.42 -0.72 7.87
CA LEU A 45 -11.13 -1.95 7.54
C LEU A 45 -11.67 -1.90 6.11
N PRO A 46 -11.50 -2.98 5.35
CA PRO A 46 -12.19 -3.17 4.08
C PRO A 46 -13.71 -3.14 4.24
N VAL A 47 -14.42 -2.92 3.13
CA VAL A 47 -15.87 -2.83 3.09
C VAL A 47 -16.45 -4.09 2.44
N LYS A 48 -17.58 -4.59 2.95
CA LYS A 48 -18.29 -5.76 2.38
C LYS A 48 -18.75 -5.45 0.95
N ALA A 49 -18.53 -6.38 0.04
CA ALA A 49 -19.04 -6.27 -1.32
C ALA A 49 -20.56 -6.11 -1.32
N GLY A 50 -21.09 -5.33 -2.26
CA GLY A 50 -22.52 -5.04 -2.35
C GLY A 50 -23.05 -4.08 -1.28
N THR A 51 -22.17 -3.49 -0.45
CA THR A 51 -22.58 -2.50 0.55
C THR A 51 -21.90 -1.15 0.33
N GLU A 52 -22.47 -0.08 0.87
CA GLU A 52 -21.89 1.26 0.76
C GLU A 52 -20.68 1.43 1.68
N ALA A 53 -20.82 1.02 2.96
CA ALA A 53 -19.83 1.29 3.99
C ALA A 53 -19.86 0.27 5.16
N THR A 54 -20.44 -0.91 4.97
CA THR A 54 -20.41 -1.94 6.00
C THR A 54 -19.04 -2.59 6.03
N PHE A 55 -18.35 -2.52 7.16
CA PHE A 55 -17.03 -3.12 7.29
C PHE A 55 -17.10 -4.64 7.30
N ILE A 56 -16.03 -5.27 6.83
CA ILE A 56 -15.84 -6.71 6.97
C ILE A 56 -15.61 -7.09 8.42
N ASP A 57 -15.90 -8.33 8.73
CA ASP A 57 -15.50 -9.02 9.94
C ASP A 57 -14.66 -10.27 9.61
N ARG A 58 -14.28 -11.03 10.62
CA ARG A 58 -13.50 -12.27 10.46
C ARG A 58 -14.09 -13.23 9.43
N GLY A 59 -15.42 -13.39 9.43
CA GLY A 59 -16.12 -14.33 8.56
C GLY A 59 -16.13 -13.93 7.08
N ASP A 60 -15.80 -12.68 6.77
CA ASP A 60 -15.82 -12.16 5.41
C ASP A 60 -14.48 -12.33 4.67
N LEU A 61 -13.41 -12.67 5.37
CA LEU A 61 -12.05 -12.71 4.79
C LEU A 61 -11.84 -13.89 3.84
N ARG A 62 -12.53 -15.00 4.07
CA ARG A 62 -12.42 -16.22 3.25
C ARG A 62 -13.76 -16.64 2.70
N ASP A 63 -13.72 -17.37 1.59
CA ASP A 63 -14.90 -18.00 1.01
C ASP A 63 -15.28 -19.32 1.71
N GLY A 64 -16.35 -19.97 1.24
CA GLY A 64 -16.83 -21.20 1.80
C GLY A 64 -15.85 -22.40 1.70
N ASP A 65 -14.88 -22.32 0.80
CA ASP A 65 -13.81 -23.31 0.63
C ASP A 65 -12.56 -22.93 1.44
N GLY A 66 -12.61 -21.82 2.18
CA GLY A 66 -11.51 -21.29 2.98
C GLY A 66 -10.42 -20.61 2.17
N ARG A 67 -10.65 -20.24 0.92
CA ARG A 67 -9.72 -19.47 0.09
C ARG A 67 -9.79 -17.99 0.47
N LEU A 68 -8.64 -17.32 0.49
CA LEU A 68 -8.55 -15.90 0.79
C LEU A 68 -9.26 -15.09 -0.31
N LYS A 69 -10.21 -14.24 0.08
CA LYS A 69 -10.91 -13.35 -0.86
C LYS A 69 -9.99 -12.25 -1.36
N ARG A 70 -10.23 -11.79 -2.59
CA ARG A 70 -9.53 -10.64 -3.18
C ARG A 70 -10.04 -9.32 -2.59
N GLN A 71 -9.22 -8.27 -2.61
CA GLN A 71 -9.68 -6.90 -2.35
C GLN A 71 -9.86 -6.17 -3.69
N ALA A 72 -11.08 -5.72 -3.97
CA ALA A 72 -11.35 -4.87 -5.12
C ALA A 72 -11.07 -3.40 -4.80
N ALA A 73 -10.35 -2.72 -5.67
CA ALA A 73 -10.19 -1.27 -5.62
C ALA A 73 -11.45 -0.61 -6.17
N ARG A 74 -12.22 0.12 -5.32
CA ARG A 74 -13.41 0.85 -5.74
C ARG A 74 -13.04 2.28 -6.12
N PHE A 75 -13.40 2.71 -7.32
CA PHE A 75 -13.21 4.07 -7.82
C PHE A 75 -14.54 4.79 -7.94
N ARG A 76 -14.54 6.06 -7.53
CA ARG A 76 -15.69 6.96 -7.54
C ARG A 76 -15.35 8.21 -8.36
N LEU A 77 -16.37 8.86 -8.89
CA LEU A 77 -16.24 10.15 -9.59
C LEU A 77 -16.75 11.29 -8.74
N TYR A 78 -16.07 12.42 -8.81
CA TYR A 78 -16.46 13.66 -8.14
C TYR A 78 -16.43 14.83 -9.10
N ALA A 79 -17.41 15.73 -8.97
CA ALA A 79 -17.47 17.00 -9.66
C ALA A 79 -16.92 18.12 -8.76
N TYR A 80 -16.14 19.00 -9.33
CA TYR A 80 -15.54 20.17 -8.68
C TYR A 80 -15.80 21.43 -9.48
N ASP A 81 -15.89 22.57 -8.78
CA ASP A 81 -16.07 23.88 -9.36
C ASP A 81 -14.71 24.54 -9.59
N LEU A 82 -14.33 24.81 -10.85
CA LEU A 82 -13.06 25.43 -11.21
C LEU A 82 -13.01 26.94 -10.95
N ASP A 83 -14.14 27.63 -10.81
CA ASP A 83 -14.14 29.06 -10.51
C ASP A 83 -13.68 29.33 -9.07
N ARG A 84 -13.58 28.30 -8.26
CA ARG A 84 -12.90 28.33 -6.96
C ARG A 84 -11.53 27.70 -7.10
N PRO A 85 -10.44 28.48 -7.02
CA PRO A 85 -9.10 27.92 -7.08
C PRO A 85 -8.97 26.73 -6.15
N ASP A 86 -8.48 25.63 -6.66
CA ASP A 86 -8.31 24.41 -5.87
C ASP A 86 -7.33 24.69 -4.74
N ARG A 87 -7.83 24.72 -3.53
CA ARG A 87 -7.07 24.91 -2.30
C ARG A 87 -7.12 23.59 -1.53
N TYR A 88 -5.99 23.07 -1.22
CA TYR A 88 -5.91 21.92 -0.34
C TYR A 88 -5.94 22.38 1.14
N PRO A 89 -6.73 21.71 1.98
CA PRO A 89 -7.75 20.73 1.67
C PRO A 89 -8.98 21.35 1.02
N ASN A 90 -9.58 20.64 0.05
CA ASN A 90 -10.74 21.10 -0.70
C ASN A 90 -12.02 20.36 -0.29
N GLY A 91 -12.91 21.01 0.46
CA GLY A 91 -14.14 20.42 0.94
C GLY A 91 -15.31 20.36 -0.05
N SER A 92 -15.12 20.72 -1.34
CA SER A 92 -16.25 21.04 -2.25
C SER A 92 -16.64 19.93 -3.25
N GLY A 93 -15.95 18.81 -3.31
CA GLY A 93 -16.25 17.71 -4.25
C GLY A 93 -17.60 17.05 -3.97
N THR A 94 -18.38 16.83 -5.02
CA THR A 94 -19.66 16.11 -4.95
C THR A 94 -19.58 14.83 -5.75
N GLU A 95 -19.92 13.69 -5.14
CA GLU A 95 -19.90 12.40 -5.83
C GLU A 95 -20.89 12.36 -6.99
N ILE A 96 -20.44 11.81 -8.11
CA ILE A 96 -21.20 11.62 -9.33
C ILE A 96 -21.36 10.13 -9.60
N VAL A 97 -22.58 9.70 -9.79
CA VAL A 97 -22.93 8.33 -10.18
C VAL A 97 -23.90 8.37 -11.37
N ALA A 98 -24.12 7.25 -12.03
CA ALA A 98 -25.13 7.15 -13.08
C ALA A 98 -26.50 7.58 -12.53
N GLY A 99 -27.17 8.48 -13.23
CA GLY A 99 -28.42 9.12 -12.82
C GLY A 99 -28.26 10.44 -12.05
N THR A 100 -27.03 10.88 -11.74
CA THR A 100 -26.79 12.18 -11.09
C THR A 100 -27.15 13.34 -12.02
N ARG A 101 -27.94 14.31 -11.52
CA ARG A 101 -28.22 15.57 -12.22
C ARG A 101 -27.24 16.64 -11.72
N LEU A 102 -26.50 17.23 -12.66
CA LEU A 102 -25.54 18.30 -12.38
C LEU A 102 -26.25 19.66 -12.20
N ALA A 103 -25.50 20.62 -11.64
CA ALA A 103 -25.98 22.00 -11.45
C ALA A 103 -26.31 22.71 -12.78
N ASP A 104 -25.66 22.35 -13.88
CA ASP A 104 -25.93 22.86 -15.22
C ASP A 104 -27.17 22.23 -15.89
N GLY A 105 -27.82 21.26 -15.20
CA GLY A 105 -29.03 20.60 -15.65
C GLY A 105 -28.81 19.30 -16.41
N ARG A 106 -27.58 18.97 -16.83
CA ARG A 106 -27.26 17.70 -17.49
C ARG A 106 -27.41 16.53 -16.49
N THR A 107 -27.82 15.38 -16.99
CA THR A 107 -27.92 14.16 -16.18
C THR A 107 -26.97 13.11 -16.72
N VAL A 108 -26.16 12.51 -15.85
CA VAL A 108 -25.24 11.43 -16.20
C VAL A 108 -26.07 10.19 -16.53
N GLU A 109 -26.01 9.71 -17.77
CA GLU A 109 -26.68 8.50 -18.23
C GLU A 109 -25.90 7.25 -17.82
N ARG A 110 -24.60 7.25 -18.16
CA ARG A 110 -23.66 6.15 -17.88
C ARG A 110 -22.23 6.67 -17.80
N ILE A 111 -21.34 5.81 -17.31
CA ILE A 111 -19.91 6.08 -17.21
C ILE A 111 -19.17 4.99 -17.98
N VAL A 112 -18.31 5.35 -18.92
CA VAL A 112 -17.43 4.40 -19.61
C VAL A 112 -16.07 4.42 -18.95
N TRP A 113 -15.77 3.34 -18.22
CA TRP A 113 -14.48 3.16 -17.56
C TRP A 113 -13.50 2.47 -18.49
N THR A 114 -12.25 2.92 -18.49
CA THR A 114 -11.13 2.26 -19.18
C THR A 114 -9.97 2.11 -18.20
N VAL A 115 -9.44 0.90 -18.10
CA VAL A 115 -8.26 0.56 -17.29
C VAL A 115 -7.27 -0.19 -18.16
N HIS A 116 -5.98 0.12 -18.01
CA HIS A 116 -4.94 -0.61 -18.69
C HIS A 116 -3.92 -1.11 -17.67
N LEU A 117 -3.97 -2.39 -17.33
CA LEU A 117 -3.03 -3.05 -16.43
C LEU A 117 -1.87 -3.67 -17.21
N ALA A 118 -0.65 -3.51 -16.70
CA ALA A 118 0.52 -4.20 -17.23
C ALA A 118 1.51 -4.55 -16.10
N ASN A 119 2.39 -5.52 -16.39
CA ASN A 119 3.52 -5.87 -15.52
C ASN A 119 4.82 -5.78 -16.32
N LYS A 120 5.71 -4.89 -15.92
CA LYS A 120 7.03 -4.68 -16.52
C LYS A 120 8.18 -5.15 -15.63
N LYS A 121 7.91 -5.83 -14.53
CA LYS A 121 8.92 -6.17 -13.50
C LYS A 121 10.08 -6.99 -14.06
N ALA A 122 9.79 -8.00 -14.87
CA ALA A 122 10.82 -8.84 -15.48
C ALA A 122 11.69 -8.11 -16.52
N ASN A 123 11.17 -7.04 -17.11
CA ASN A 123 11.90 -6.20 -18.09
C ASN A 123 12.57 -4.96 -17.48
N ASN A 124 12.59 -4.84 -16.17
CA ASN A 124 13.14 -3.68 -15.48
C ASN A 124 14.62 -3.90 -15.09
N TYR A 125 15.25 -2.83 -14.61
CA TYR A 125 16.55 -2.87 -13.96
C TYR A 125 16.49 -3.55 -12.60
N ASN A 126 17.60 -4.15 -12.19
CA ASN A 126 17.76 -4.67 -10.84
C ASN A 126 17.53 -3.57 -9.83
N ILE A 127 16.85 -3.94 -8.75
CA ILE A 127 16.64 -3.05 -7.63
C ILE A 127 17.89 -3.05 -6.78
N VAL A 128 18.38 -1.84 -6.49
CA VAL A 128 19.45 -1.59 -5.52
C VAL A 128 18.80 -0.94 -4.31
N SER A 129 18.29 -1.77 -3.41
CA SER A 129 17.43 -1.35 -2.30
C SER A 129 18.08 -0.29 -1.39
N SER A 130 19.38 -0.36 -1.19
CA SER A 130 20.14 0.61 -0.39
C SER A 130 20.29 1.99 -1.06
N MET A 131 20.13 2.08 -2.37
CA MET A 131 20.38 3.31 -3.13
C MET A 131 19.09 3.96 -3.64
N GLY A 132 18.01 3.20 -3.82
CA GLY A 132 16.75 3.72 -4.37
C GLY A 132 16.96 4.47 -5.69
N VAL A 133 16.39 5.66 -5.81
CA VAL A 133 16.52 6.51 -7.01
C VAL A 133 17.99 6.90 -7.32
N GLN A 134 18.86 6.96 -6.32
CA GLN A 134 20.27 7.32 -6.50
C GLN A 134 21.04 6.29 -7.34
N ALA A 135 20.54 5.06 -7.46
CA ALA A 135 21.11 4.07 -8.37
C ALA A 135 21.12 4.52 -9.84
N PHE A 136 20.28 5.51 -10.18
CA PHE A 136 20.16 6.07 -11.52
C PHE A 136 20.87 7.42 -11.70
N ALA A 137 21.61 7.87 -10.66
CA ALA A 137 22.33 9.13 -10.72
C ALA A 137 23.41 9.12 -11.81
N ASP A 138 23.74 10.31 -12.31
CA ASP A 138 24.79 10.52 -13.32
C ASP A 138 24.58 9.74 -14.64
N GLY A 139 23.33 9.42 -14.95
CA GLY A 139 22.98 8.68 -16.18
C GLY A 139 23.37 7.19 -16.14
N GLN A 140 23.84 6.69 -15.01
CA GLN A 140 24.08 5.27 -14.82
C GLN A 140 22.79 4.55 -14.49
N VAL A 141 22.72 3.28 -14.87
CA VAL A 141 21.58 2.41 -14.55
C VAL A 141 22.10 1.08 -14.01
N PRO A 142 21.37 0.45 -13.08
CA PRO A 142 21.67 -0.90 -12.64
C PRO A 142 21.60 -1.90 -13.78
N GLN A 143 22.12 -3.10 -13.56
CA GLN A 143 21.99 -4.19 -14.50
C GLN A 143 20.50 -4.52 -14.73
N LEU A 144 20.13 -4.89 -15.95
CA LEU A 144 18.81 -5.38 -16.25
C LEU A 144 18.55 -6.73 -15.57
N ARG A 145 17.33 -6.92 -15.07
CA ARG A 145 16.81 -8.25 -14.81
C ARG A 145 16.78 -9.06 -16.11
N ASN A 146 16.87 -10.36 -16.02
CA ASN A 146 16.89 -11.22 -17.19
C ASN A 146 17.97 -10.83 -18.23
N PRO A 147 19.26 -10.84 -17.83
CA PRO A 147 20.35 -10.43 -18.73
C PRO A 147 20.52 -11.36 -19.94
N GLN A 148 20.00 -12.59 -19.89
CA GLN A 148 19.96 -13.52 -21.01
C GLN A 148 19.05 -13.07 -22.15
N ALA A 149 18.06 -12.22 -21.87
CA ALA A 149 17.26 -11.59 -22.91
C ALA A 149 18.01 -10.35 -23.45
N TYR A 150 18.58 -10.48 -24.64
CA TYR A 150 19.41 -9.44 -25.22
C TYR A 150 18.65 -8.14 -25.54
N GLY A 151 19.36 -7.02 -25.49
CA GLY A 151 18.87 -5.71 -25.89
C GLY A 151 18.62 -4.75 -24.71
N THR A 152 18.11 -3.59 -25.05
CA THR A 152 17.66 -2.56 -24.12
C THR A 152 16.24 -2.85 -23.63
N PRO A 153 15.74 -2.19 -22.57
CA PRO A 153 14.34 -2.33 -22.13
C PRO A 153 13.31 -2.08 -23.24
N ASP A 154 13.64 -1.28 -24.25
CA ASP A 154 12.76 -0.97 -25.39
C ASP A 154 12.90 -1.95 -26.56
N SER A 155 13.79 -2.94 -26.47
CA SER A 155 13.97 -3.91 -27.56
C SER A 155 12.72 -4.77 -27.74
N PRO A 156 12.16 -4.89 -28.94
CA PRO A 156 10.91 -5.62 -29.18
C PRO A 156 10.93 -7.07 -28.69
N SER A 157 12.09 -7.73 -28.77
CA SER A 157 12.27 -9.10 -28.27
C SER A 157 12.12 -9.21 -26.76
N ARG A 158 12.69 -8.24 -26.02
CA ARG A 158 12.56 -8.18 -24.57
C ARG A 158 11.13 -7.86 -24.14
N LEU A 159 10.54 -6.81 -24.76
CA LEU A 159 9.16 -6.40 -24.48
C LEU A 159 8.20 -7.57 -24.67
N LYS A 160 8.34 -8.29 -25.80
CA LYS A 160 7.49 -9.46 -26.10
C LYS A 160 7.67 -10.61 -25.11
N ALA A 161 8.88 -10.82 -24.61
CA ALA A 161 9.20 -11.97 -23.75
C ALA A 161 9.00 -11.70 -22.25
N LEU A 162 9.11 -10.45 -21.80
CA LEU A 162 9.26 -10.10 -20.40
C LEU A 162 8.19 -9.15 -19.86
N VAL A 163 7.41 -8.51 -20.72
CA VAL A 163 6.30 -7.65 -20.32
C VAL A 163 4.99 -8.42 -20.42
N ILE A 164 4.18 -8.35 -19.38
CA ILE A 164 2.81 -8.87 -19.41
C ILE A 164 1.90 -7.69 -19.69
N ASP A 165 1.30 -7.71 -20.88
CA ASP A 165 0.45 -6.63 -21.37
C ASP A 165 -0.78 -7.20 -22.07
N PRO A 166 -1.91 -7.37 -21.38
CA PRO A 166 -3.16 -7.80 -21.98
C PRO A 166 -3.86 -6.69 -22.78
N GLY A 167 -3.36 -5.45 -22.71
CA GLY A 167 -4.02 -4.27 -23.28
C GLY A 167 -5.13 -3.70 -22.40
N PRO A 168 -5.71 -2.56 -22.79
CA PRO A 168 -6.78 -1.92 -22.03
C PRO A 168 -8.05 -2.76 -22.03
N ARG A 169 -8.83 -2.55 -20.97
CA ARG A 169 -10.21 -3.07 -20.84
C ARG A 169 -11.15 -1.95 -20.55
N ALA A 170 -12.35 -2.02 -21.10
CA ALA A 170 -13.41 -1.05 -20.84
C ALA A 170 -14.68 -1.73 -20.37
N ILE A 171 -15.38 -1.07 -19.45
CA ILE A 171 -16.67 -1.51 -18.93
C ILE A 171 -17.61 -0.31 -18.77
N ILE A 172 -18.91 -0.53 -18.96
CA ILE A 172 -19.92 0.51 -18.86
C ILE A 172 -20.63 0.41 -17.51
N GLY A 173 -20.54 1.46 -16.71
CA GLY A 173 -21.26 1.60 -15.44
C GLY A 173 -22.59 2.32 -15.64
N THR A 174 -23.71 1.63 -15.31
CA THR A 174 -25.06 2.18 -15.32
C THR A 174 -25.73 2.00 -13.97
N ARG A 175 -26.80 2.74 -13.71
CA ARG A 175 -27.54 2.63 -12.46
C ARG A 175 -28.42 1.38 -12.44
N GLY A 176 -28.40 0.64 -11.32
CA GLY A 176 -29.25 -0.52 -11.08
C GLY A 176 -28.85 -1.79 -11.83
N VAL A 177 -27.68 -1.79 -12.45
CA VAL A 177 -27.10 -2.96 -13.12
C VAL A 177 -25.73 -3.24 -12.52
N GLU A 178 -25.48 -4.45 -12.06
CA GLU A 178 -24.16 -4.91 -11.60
C GLU A 178 -23.19 -5.10 -12.76
N GLY A 179 -23.16 -4.20 -13.72
CA GLY A 179 -22.26 -4.27 -14.86
C GLY A 179 -22.51 -5.47 -15.80
N GLU A 180 -21.83 -5.46 -16.94
CA GLU A 180 -21.84 -6.56 -17.91
C GLU A 180 -20.84 -7.65 -17.48
N GLY A 181 -21.05 -8.42 -16.45
CA GLY A 181 -20.18 -9.53 -16.05
C GLY A 181 -18.69 -9.14 -15.92
N PRO A 182 -17.78 -10.01 -15.41
CA PRO A 182 -16.37 -9.64 -15.30
C PRO A 182 -15.73 -9.44 -16.66
N VAL A 183 -15.03 -8.31 -16.86
CA VAL A 183 -14.17 -8.06 -18.03
C VAL A 183 -12.73 -8.35 -17.63
N ARG A 184 -12.18 -9.48 -18.08
CA ARG A 184 -10.89 -9.99 -17.61
C ARG A 184 -9.69 -9.46 -18.41
N PHE A 185 -8.57 -9.25 -17.73
CA PHE A 185 -7.28 -8.92 -18.32
C PHE A 185 -6.50 -10.21 -18.68
N ASN A 186 -7.04 -10.99 -19.60
CA ASN A 186 -6.47 -12.23 -20.08
C ASN A 186 -6.34 -12.23 -21.62
N ALA A 187 -5.81 -13.30 -22.19
CA ALA A 187 -5.61 -13.39 -23.64
C ALA A 187 -6.91 -13.65 -24.43
N GLU A 188 -7.94 -14.20 -23.80
CA GLU A 188 -9.22 -14.57 -24.44
C GLU A 188 -10.14 -13.35 -24.61
N THR A 189 -10.02 -12.36 -23.72
CA THR A 189 -10.84 -11.14 -23.79
C THR A 189 -10.20 -10.12 -24.73
N THR A 190 -10.92 -9.67 -25.73
CA THR A 190 -10.43 -8.65 -26.65
C THR A 190 -10.14 -7.35 -25.92
N ALA A 191 -8.98 -6.73 -26.17
CA ALA A 191 -8.66 -5.40 -25.65
C ALA A 191 -9.67 -4.38 -26.16
N ALA A 192 -10.02 -3.41 -25.31
CA ALA A 192 -10.99 -2.38 -25.65
C ALA A 192 -10.77 -1.11 -24.81
N CYS A 193 -11.11 0.06 -25.38
CA CYS A 193 -11.05 1.33 -24.66
C CYS A 193 -12.29 2.19 -24.94
N SER A 194 -12.50 3.25 -24.15
CA SER A 194 -13.48 4.27 -24.47
C SER A 194 -13.20 4.89 -25.83
N ASP A 195 -14.23 5.18 -26.60
CA ASP A 195 -14.13 5.92 -27.85
C ASP A 195 -14.16 7.46 -27.66
N GLY A 196 -14.24 7.90 -26.40
CA GLY A 196 -14.42 9.32 -26.04
C GLY A 196 -15.79 9.91 -26.43
N LYS A 197 -16.65 9.11 -27.04
CA LYS A 197 -17.99 9.51 -27.52
C LYS A 197 -19.11 8.76 -26.80
N GLY A 198 -18.76 8.04 -25.73
CA GLY A 198 -19.68 7.30 -24.90
C GLY A 198 -19.89 5.83 -25.26
N GLY A 199 -19.08 5.30 -26.15
CA GLY A 199 -19.02 3.89 -26.52
C GLY A 199 -17.69 3.25 -26.16
N VAL A 200 -17.58 1.95 -26.48
CA VAL A 200 -16.39 1.13 -26.31
C VAL A 200 -15.89 0.70 -27.69
N THR A 201 -14.62 0.96 -27.98
CA THR A 201 -13.96 0.53 -29.20
C THR A 201 -13.12 -0.73 -28.95
N PRO A 202 -13.44 -1.88 -29.58
CA PRO A 202 -12.62 -3.06 -29.56
C PRO A 202 -11.29 -2.83 -30.30
N LEU A 203 -10.22 -3.45 -29.80
CA LEU A 203 -8.86 -3.38 -30.33
C LEU A 203 -8.35 -4.78 -30.73
N PRO A 204 -8.91 -5.41 -31.77
CA PRO A 204 -8.58 -6.80 -32.09
C PRO A 204 -7.13 -7.00 -32.58
N ALA A 205 -6.47 -5.93 -33.00
CA ALA A 205 -5.06 -5.96 -33.39
C ALA A 205 -4.08 -5.69 -32.24
N TYR A 206 -4.59 -5.51 -31.00
CA TYR A 206 -3.72 -5.25 -29.87
C TYR A 206 -2.77 -6.43 -29.62
N PRO A 207 -1.45 -6.17 -29.50
CA PRO A 207 -0.44 -7.21 -29.39
C PRO A 207 -0.27 -7.71 -27.95
N MET A 208 -1.27 -8.41 -27.43
CA MET A 208 -1.23 -8.95 -26.06
C MET A 208 0.00 -9.82 -25.83
N THR A 209 0.62 -9.68 -24.66
CA THR A 209 1.78 -10.49 -24.25
C THR A 209 1.56 -11.10 -22.88
N PHE A 210 1.88 -12.39 -22.78
CA PHE A 210 1.96 -13.16 -21.54
C PHE A 210 3.22 -14.02 -21.58
N PRO A 211 3.76 -14.45 -20.40
CA PRO A 211 4.84 -15.41 -20.37
C PRO A 211 4.48 -16.66 -21.15
N SER A 212 5.38 -17.13 -21.98
CA SER A 212 5.13 -18.26 -22.87
C SER A 212 6.26 -19.29 -22.81
N GLY A 213 5.98 -20.50 -23.32
CA GLY A 213 6.90 -21.63 -23.29
C GLY A 213 6.60 -22.60 -22.16
N GLN A 214 7.59 -23.41 -21.81
CA GLN A 214 7.47 -24.27 -20.63
C GLN A 214 7.76 -23.48 -19.37
N LEU A 215 6.77 -23.37 -18.50
CA LEU A 215 6.85 -22.62 -17.24
C LEU A 215 6.53 -23.54 -16.07
N TYR A 216 7.27 -23.40 -15.01
CA TYR A 216 6.91 -23.89 -13.70
C TYR A 216 5.90 -22.92 -13.08
N GLN A 217 4.74 -23.40 -12.67
CA GLN A 217 3.61 -22.59 -12.19
C GLN A 217 3.05 -23.17 -10.89
N PRO A 218 3.77 -23.06 -9.78
CA PRO A 218 3.42 -23.75 -8.52
C PRO A 218 2.07 -23.29 -7.94
N THR A 219 1.64 -22.09 -8.25
CA THR A 219 0.39 -21.50 -7.74
C THR A 219 -0.74 -21.48 -8.78
N GLY A 220 -0.55 -22.13 -9.91
CA GLY A 220 -1.48 -22.16 -11.04
C GLY A 220 -1.07 -21.26 -12.20
N PRO A 221 -1.83 -21.26 -13.30
CA PRO A 221 -1.44 -20.55 -14.53
C PRO A 221 -1.43 -19.03 -14.32
N LEU A 222 -0.37 -18.38 -14.82
CA LEU A 222 -0.26 -16.91 -14.85
C LEU A 222 -0.88 -16.44 -16.19
N ASP A 223 -2.18 -16.33 -16.23
CA ASP A 223 -2.99 -16.10 -17.44
C ASP A 223 -3.88 -14.85 -17.39
N THR A 224 -3.87 -14.12 -16.27
CA THR A 224 -4.63 -12.89 -16.09
C THR A 224 -3.91 -11.91 -15.17
N LEU A 225 -4.17 -10.60 -15.32
CA LEU A 225 -3.76 -9.56 -14.39
C LEU A 225 -4.93 -9.05 -13.52
N GLY A 226 -6.10 -9.66 -13.63
CA GLY A 226 -7.30 -9.28 -12.88
C GLY A 226 -8.52 -9.05 -13.76
N GLU A 227 -9.50 -8.32 -13.24
CA GLU A 227 -10.77 -8.08 -13.93
C GLU A 227 -11.41 -6.75 -13.51
N LEU A 228 -12.30 -6.25 -14.36
CA LEU A 228 -13.16 -5.10 -14.08
C LEU A 228 -14.58 -5.55 -13.80
N ARG A 229 -15.21 -4.89 -12.84
CA ARG A 229 -16.66 -4.96 -12.55
C ARG A 229 -17.19 -3.56 -12.26
N THR A 230 -18.49 -3.39 -12.20
CA THR A 230 -19.14 -2.19 -11.68
C THR A 230 -20.09 -2.54 -10.53
N ASP A 231 -20.32 -1.58 -9.64
CA ASP A 231 -21.36 -1.70 -8.63
C ASP A 231 -22.74 -1.19 -9.18
N GLU A 232 -23.78 -1.30 -8.37
CA GLU A 232 -25.13 -0.87 -8.69
C GLU A 232 -25.30 0.63 -9.01
N LYS A 233 -24.29 1.45 -8.66
CA LYS A 233 -24.23 2.90 -8.93
C LYS A 233 -23.41 3.24 -10.15
N GLY A 234 -22.83 2.23 -10.81
CA GLY A 234 -21.94 2.38 -11.95
C GLY A 234 -20.52 2.79 -11.60
N ARG A 235 -20.11 2.65 -10.32
CA ARG A 235 -18.72 2.85 -9.89
C ARG A 235 -17.85 1.69 -10.36
N LEU A 236 -16.59 1.97 -10.63
CA LEU A 236 -15.65 0.93 -11.07
C LEU A 236 -15.12 0.13 -9.88
N LEU A 237 -15.04 -1.17 -10.07
CA LEU A 237 -14.32 -2.13 -9.23
C LEU A 237 -13.22 -2.78 -10.05
N VAL A 238 -11.97 -2.62 -9.61
CA VAL A 238 -10.82 -3.31 -10.20
C VAL A 238 -10.38 -4.40 -9.24
N LEU A 239 -10.46 -5.65 -9.66
CA LEU A 239 -10.01 -6.79 -8.88
C LEU A 239 -8.62 -7.20 -9.37
N ALA A 240 -7.69 -7.38 -8.45
CA ALA A 240 -6.39 -7.97 -8.75
C ALA A 240 -6.54 -9.43 -9.21
N ALA A 241 -5.49 -9.98 -9.79
CA ALA A 241 -5.39 -11.39 -10.09
C ALA A 241 -5.26 -12.24 -8.80
N HIS A 242 -4.75 -13.46 -8.91
CA HIS A 242 -4.82 -14.45 -7.83
C HIS A 242 -3.51 -14.64 -7.06
N GLY A 243 -2.54 -13.73 -7.21
CA GLY A 243 -1.23 -13.81 -6.55
C GLY A 243 -0.34 -14.93 -7.10
N ARG A 244 -0.50 -15.24 -8.39
CA ARG A 244 0.20 -16.34 -9.06
C ARG A 244 1.59 -15.95 -9.50
N THR A 245 2.44 -16.96 -9.63
CA THR A 245 3.84 -16.81 -9.98
C THR A 245 4.25 -17.91 -10.94
N ALA A 246 5.13 -17.57 -11.88
CA ALA A 246 5.67 -18.51 -12.85
C ALA A 246 7.19 -18.35 -12.94
N ALA A 247 7.90 -19.46 -13.17
CA ALA A 247 9.33 -19.46 -13.46
C ALA A 247 9.62 -20.10 -14.81
N GLN A 248 10.62 -19.60 -15.50
CA GLN A 248 11.18 -20.29 -16.66
C GLN A 248 11.79 -21.64 -16.26
N ILE A 249 11.70 -22.59 -17.15
CA ILE A 249 12.38 -23.89 -17.02
C ILE A 249 13.67 -23.81 -17.84
N ASP A 250 14.77 -24.22 -17.25
CA ASP A 250 16.08 -24.23 -17.88
C ASP A 250 16.21 -25.34 -18.96
N GLU A 251 17.36 -25.42 -19.61
CA GLU A 251 17.66 -26.42 -20.63
C GLU A 251 17.67 -27.87 -20.12
N TYR A 252 17.73 -28.07 -18.82
CA TYR A 252 17.68 -29.39 -18.17
C TYR A 252 16.28 -29.77 -17.70
N GLY A 253 15.28 -28.90 -17.90
CA GLY A 253 13.91 -29.13 -17.48
C GLY A 253 13.66 -28.78 -16.01
N VAL A 254 14.54 -27.99 -15.38
CA VAL A 254 14.47 -27.58 -13.97
C VAL A 254 14.02 -26.13 -13.88
N PRO A 255 13.11 -25.78 -12.96
CA PRO A 255 12.76 -24.39 -12.71
C PRO A 255 13.96 -23.55 -12.28
N VAL A 256 14.07 -22.35 -12.82
CA VAL A 256 15.10 -21.38 -12.40
C VAL A 256 14.95 -21.10 -10.91
N GLN A 257 16.05 -21.19 -10.18
CA GLN A 257 16.06 -21.02 -8.72
C GLN A 257 15.80 -19.56 -8.32
N LEU A 258 15.12 -19.38 -7.20
CA LEU A 258 15.09 -18.08 -6.51
C LEU A 258 16.46 -17.83 -5.88
N VAL A 259 17.07 -16.70 -6.22
CA VAL A 259 18.45 -16.36 -5.79
C VAL A 259 18.51 -15.13 -4.91
N GLY A 260 17.42 -14.41 -4.75
CA GLY A 260 17.38 -13.18 -3.94
C GLY A 260 15.98 -12.73 -3.58
N ASP A 261 15.93 -11.69 -2.78
CA ASP A 261 14.69 -11.16 -2.24
C ASP A 261 13.90 -10.35 -3.26
N THR A 262 14.60 -9.69 -4.19
CA THR A 262 13.97 -8.72 -5.10
C THR A 262 14.22 -8.98 -6.58
N ASN A 263 15.37 -9.55 -6.94
CA ASN A 263 15.83 -9.63 -8.32
C ASN A 263 16.02 -11.09 -8.75
N ASN A 264 14.95 -11.75 -9.18
CA ASN A 264 15.01 -13.13 -9.64
C ASN A 264 14.77 -13.21 -11.15
N ALA A 265 15.86 -13.40 -11.91
CA ALA A 265 15.77 -13.59 -13.35
C ALA A 265 15.01 -14.88 -13.68
N GLY A 266 14.20 -14.85 -14.73
CA GLY A 266 13.38 -15.99 -15.14
C GLY A 266 12.06 -16.13 -14.37
N TRP A 267 11.78 -15.27 -13.40
CA TRP A 267 10.53 -15.28 -12.65
C TRP A 267 9.57 -14.19 -13.11
N PHE A 268 8.27 -14.49 -13.00
CA PHE A 268 7.14 -13.63 -13.30
C PHE A 268 6.09 -13.75 -12.19
N ASP A 269 5.27 -12.71 -12.03
CA ASP A 269 4.07 -12.73 -11.19
C ASP A 269 2.94 -11.92 -11.83
N ASP A 270 1.76 -11.96 -11.24
CA ASP A 270 0.57 -11.26 -11.70
C ASP A 270 0.34 -9.88 -11.06
N ALA A 271 1.35 -9.33 -10.35
CA ALA A 271 1.31 -7.94 -9.92
C ALA A 271 1.25 -7.00 -11.14
N ALA A 272 0.46 -5.94 -11.01
CA ALA A 272 0.25 -5.04 -12.14
C ALA A 272 -0.12 -3.64 -11.65
N ASP A 273 0.02 -2.65 -12.52
CA ASP A 273 -0.48 -1.31 -12.27
C ASP A 273 -0.90 -0.62 -13.57
N GLY A 274 -1.66 0.45 -13.43
CA GLY A 274 -1.99 1.27 -14.59
C GLY A 274 -3.07 2.33 -14.35
N PRO A 275 -3.31 3.19 -15.36
CA PRO A 275 -4.27 4.27 -15.28
C PRO A 275 -5.72 3.78 -15.30
N VAL A 276 -6.56 4.53 -14.59
CA VAL A 276 -8.02 4.37 -14.52
C VAL A 276 -8.66 5.65 -15.07
N SER A 277 -9.26 5.56 -16.26
CA SER A 277 -9.90 6.68 -16.94
C SER A 277 -11.43 6.50 -16.93
N ALA A 278 -12.14 7.61 -17.00
CA ALA A 278 -13.60 7.62 -17.06
C ALA A 278 -14.12 8.69 -18.04
N THR A 279 -15.00 8.27 -18.94
CA THR A 279 -15.78 9.16 -19.81
C THR A 279 -17.22 9.20 -19.31
N LEU A 280 -17.69 10.35 -18.85
CA LEU A 280 -19.08 10.57 -18.49
C LEU A 280 -19.90 10.78 -19.77
N VAL A 281 -21.06 10.13 -19.85
CA VAL A 281 -22.01 10.27 -20.94
C VAL A 281 -23.30 10.86 -20.36
N PHE A 282 -23.74 11.96 -20.94
CA PHE A 282 -24.96 12.63 -20.48
C PHE A 282 -26.18 12.27 -21.36
N THR A 283 -27.36 12.42 -20.79
CA THR A 283 -28.64 12.11 -21.47
C THR A 283 -28.89 12.96 -22.74
N ASP A 284 -28.20 14.08 -22.88
CA ASP A 284 -28.23 14.93 -24.09
C ASP A 284 -27.24 14.48 -25.20
N GLY A 285 -26.50 13.38 -24.94
CA GLY A 285 -25.50 12.82 -25.85
C GLY A 285 -24.13 13.48 -25.77
N THR A 286 -23.92 14.48 -24.91
CA THR A 286 -22.60 15.07 -24.69
C THR A 286 -21.74 14.17 -23.80
N THR A 287 -20.42 14.33 -23.88
CA THR A 287 -19.46 13.58 -23.09
C THR A 287 -18.44 14.50 -22.43
N GLU A 288 -17.93 14.08 -21.27
CA GLU A 288 -16.83 14.75 -20.55
C GLU A 288 -15.84 13.70 -20.04
N GLU A 289 -14.55 14.03 -20.14
CA GLU A 289 -13.48 13.19 -19.58
C GLU A 289 -13.17 13.61 -18.16
N ALA A 290 -13.02 12.63 -17.28
CA ALA A 290 -12.55 12.85 -15.92
C ALA A 290 -11.01 12.77 -15.83
N PHE A 291 -10.41 13.54 -14.94
CA PHE A 291 -9.02 13.34 -14.59
C PHE A 291 -8.79 11.93 -14.04
N ALA A 292 -7.87 11.21 -14.64
CA ALA A 292 -7.61 9.81 -14.38
C ALA A 292 -7.01 9.57 -12.97
N ALA A 293 -7.22 8.37 -12.46
CA ALA A 293 -6.56 7.82 -11.29
C ALA A 293 -5.59 6.69 -11.68
N TRP A 294 -5.03 6.01 -10.68
CA TRP A 294 -4.12 4.90 -10.87
C TRP A 294 -4.53 3.72 -9.99
N VAL A 295 -4.40 2.50 -10.47
CA VAL A 295 -4.59 1.29 -9.67
C VAL A 295 -3.30 0.50 -9.59
N VAL A 296 -3.04 -0.08 -8.42
CA VAL A 296 -1.94 -1.03 -8.19
C VAL A 296 -2.55 -2.34 -7.71
N CYS A 297 -2.22 -3.43 -8.40
CA CYS A 297 -2.59 -4.80 -8.05
C CYS A 297 -1.41 -5.48 -7.35
N CYS A 298 -1.55 -5.81 -6.07
CA CYS A 298 -0.43 -6.18 -5.23
C CYS A 298 -0.81 -7.16 -4.10
N ASP A 299 0.16 -7.41 -3.21
CA ASP A 299 0.05 -8.30 -2.06
C ASP A 299 -1.15 -8.02 -1.13
N PRO A 300 -1.62 -9.03 -0.39
CA PRO A 300 -2.72 -8.86 0.56
C PRO A 300 -2.42 -7.85 1.67
N GLY A 301 -3.45 -7.18 2.15
CA GLY A 301 -3.38 -6.30 3.33
C GLY A 301 -3.53 -7.12 4.61
N TYR A 302 -2.44 -7.63 5.14
CA TYR A 302 -2.49 -8.54 6.29
C TYR A 302 -2.78 -7.87 7.63
N ALA A 303 -2.71 -6.53 7.71
CA ALA A 303 -3.02 -5.77 8.91
C ALA A 303 -3.68 -4.43 8.53
N PRO A 304 -4.90 -4.44 8.00
CA PRO A 304 -5.49 -3.28 7.33
C PRO A 304 -5.72 -2.08 8.25
N GLN A 305 -5.91 -2.30 9.55
CA GLN A 305 -6.13 -1.22 10.51
C GLN A 305 -4.84 -0.65 11.11
N ILE A 306 -3.70 -1.33 10.91
CA ILE A 306 -2.43 -0.91 11.47
C ILE A 306 -1.68 -0.06 10.44
N ARG A 307 -1.55 1.23 10.73
CA ARG A 307 -0.78 2.15 9.91
C ARG A 307 0.69 2.05 10.22
N ASN A 308 1.52 2.02 9.19
CA ASN A 308 2.96 2.18 9.36
C ASN A 308 3.29 3.62 9.79
N VAL A 309 4.40 3.81 10.52
CA VAL A 309 4.83 5.15 10.98
C VAL A 309 5.04 6.11 9.80
N VAL A 310 5.55 5.57 8.69
CA VAL A 310 5.54 6.23 7.39
C VAL A 310 4.66 5.39 6.46
N SER A 311 3.46 5.85 6.17
CA SER A 311 2.59 5.27 5.16
C SER A 311 2.86 5.89 3.79
N VAL A 312 2.27 5.32 2.74
CA VAL A 312 2.34 5.96 1.40
C VAL A 312 1.72 7.34 1.41
N TRP A 313 0.69 7.54 2.22
CA TRP A 313 0.13 8.89 2.41
C TRP A 313 1.19 9.88 2.89
N ASP A 314 1.99 9.48 3.87
CA ASP A 314 3.03 10.35 4.42
C ASP A 314 4.10 10.69 3.38
N ASP A 315 4.50 9.72 2.55
CA ASP A 315 5.46 9.93 1.46
C ASP A 315 4.92 10.85 0.37
N VAL A 316 3.68 10.60 -0.08
CA VAL A 316 3.03 11.40 -1.13
C VAL A 316 2.77 12.82 -0.60
N TYR A 317 2.24 12.94 0.61
CA TYR A 317 1.97 14.24 1.23
C TYR A 317 3.26 15.06 1.39
N ASP A 318 4.37 14.45 1.87
CA ASP A 318 5.67 15.11 2.00
C ASP A 318 6.19 15.62 0.66
N THR A 319 6.10 14.79 -0.40
CA THR A 319 6.50 15.19 -1.75
C THR A 319 5.65 16.37 -2.24
N TRP A 320 4.34 16.30 -2.07
CA TRP A 320 3.43 17.33 -2.54
C TRP A 320 3.57 18.64 -1.77
N VAL A 321 3.80 18.59 -0.47
CA VAL A 321 4.06 19.78 0.36
C VAL A 321 5.36 20.45 -0.05
N ARG A 322 6.42 19.69 -0.23
CA ARG A 322 7.76 20.22 -0.41
C ARG A 322 8.12 20.55 -1.86
N GLU A 323 7.61 19.79 -2.81
CA GLU A 323 8.04 19.87 -4.22
C GLU A 323 6.92 20.39 -5.15
N LEU A 324 5.65 20.22 -4.79
CA LEU A 324 4.51 20.51 -5.66
C LEU A 324 3.59 21.63 -5.11
N GLY A 325 4.04 22.30 -4.05
CA GLY A 325 3.38 23.48 -3.51
C GLY A 325 1.97 23.25 -2.97
N LEU A 326 1.70 22.05 -2.40
CA LEU A 326 0.38 21.68 -1.90
C LEU A 326 -0.17 22.68 -0.87
N GLN A 327 0.66 23.07 0.09
CA GLN A 327 0.31 24.01 1.16
C GLN A 327 1.40 25.08 1.32
N PRO A 328 1.31 26.21 0.63
CA PRO A 328 2.31 27.28 0.72
C PRO A 328 2.45 27.88 2.14
N ASP A 329 1.39 27.81 2.96
CA ASP A 329 1.42 28.24 4.35
C ASP A 329 2.25 27.31 5.25
N LEU A 330 2.43 26.05 4.86
CA LEU A 330 3.25 25.06 5.54
C LEU A 330 4.68 25.06 5.01
N CYS A 331 4.86 25.09 3.70
CA CYS A 331 6.15 25.01 3.04
C CYS A 331 6.18 25.97 1.85
N ASP A 332 7.19 26.81 1.79
CA ASP A 332 7.39 27.74 0.68
C ASP A 332 7.78 26.93 -0.60
N PRO A 333 6.94 26.93 -1.64
CA PRO A 333 7.21 26.16 -2.85
C PRO A 333 8.43 26.65 -3.63
N ALA A 334 8.87 27.89 -3.43
CA ALA A 334 10.03 28.44 -4.13
C ALA A 334 11.37 27.99 -3.50
N THR A 335 11.38 27.77 -2.20
CA THR A 335 12.61 27.44 -1.43
C THR A 335 12.60 26.03 -0.86
N GLY A 336 11.43 25.36 -0.79
CA GLY A 336 11.25 24.09 -0.11
C GLY A 336 11.43 24.17 1.41
N ALA A 337 11.42 25.39 1.97
CA ALA A 337 11.60 25.63 3.41
C ALA A 337 10.25 25.64 4.14
N PHE A 338 10.16 24.91 5.25
CA PHE A 338 9.00 24.97 6.12
C PHE A 338 8.86 26.34 6.78
N GLN A 339 7.62 26.80 6.92
CA GLN A 339 7.28 28.08 7.55
C GLN A 339 7.40 27.98 9.08
N PRO A 340 8.34 28.67 9.73
CA PRO A 340 8.56 28.52 11.18
C PRO A 340 7.36 28.90 12.05
N GLY A 341 6.47 29.74 11.51
CA GLY A 341 5.24 30.17 12.18
C GLY A 341 4.06 29.21 12.03
N TYR A 342 4.17 28.19 11.20
CA TYR A 342 3.10 27.21 11.01
C TYR A 342 2.86 26.41 12.30
N ARG A 343 1.59 26.24 12.66
CA ARG A 343 1.18 25.50 13.85
C ARG A 343 0.36 24.27 13.46
N PRO A 344 0.94 23.08 13.46
CA PRO A 344 0.20 21.85 13.16
C PRO A 344 -0.90 21.61 14.19
N GLY A 345 -2.05 21.09 13.75
CA GLY A 345 -3.08 20.59 14.64
C GLY A 345 -2.65 19.28 15.29
N PHE A 346 -2.85 19.13 16.59
CA PHE A 346 -2.45 17.91 17.30
C PHE A 346 -3.15 16.68 16.72
N GLU A 347 -4.46 16.70 16.63
CA GLU A 347 -5.25 15.53 16.16
C GLU A 347 -5.02 15.19 14.69
N GLN A 348 -4.71 16.20 13.84
CA GLN A 348 -4.58 15.98 12.40
C GLN A 348 -3.16 15.61 11.97
N HIS A 349 -2.13 16.10 12.66
CA HIS A 349 -0.74 16.01 12.18
C HIS A 349 0.18 15.29 13.15
N ILE A 350 -0.04 15.39 14.46
CA ILE A 350 0.86 14.84 15.48
C ILE A 350 0.35 13.49 15.97
N ARG A 351 -0.93 13.43 16.34
CA ARG A 351 -1.59 12.22 16.82
C ARG A 351 -1.44 11.00 15.89
N PRO A 352 -1.57 11.15 14.55
CA PRO A 352 -1.38 10.02 13.63
C PRO A 352 0.01 9.40 13.71
N ILE A 353 1.06 10.20 13.92
CA ILE A 353 2.44 9.72 14.06
C ILE A 353 2.57 8.91 15.36
N PHE A 354 2.06 9.44 16.46
CA PHE A 354 2.11 8.76 17.76
C PHE A 354 1.28 7.48 17.76
N ARG A 355 0.09 7.52 17.17
CA ARG A 355 -0.78 6.35 17.06
C ARG A 355 -0.17 5.25 16.21
N ALA A 356 0.39 5.59 15.06
CA ALA A 356 1.09 4.64 14.19
C ALA A 356 2.28 3.99 14.92
N ALA A 357 3.07 4.78 15.64
CA ALA A 357 4.17 4.25 16.46
C ALA A 357 3.66 3.28 17.54
N ALA A 358 2.58 3.64 18.23
CA ALA A 358 2.01 2.83 19.31
C ALA A 358 1.46 1.48 18.82
N LEU A 359 0.89 1.45 17.62
CA LEU A 359 0.31 0.24 17.03
C LEU A 359 1.37 -0.82 16.67
N GLN A 360 2.64 -0.42 16.49
CA GLN A 360 3.74 -1.35 16.21
C GLN A 360 3.85 -2.47 17.26
N ARG A 361 3.52 -2.19 18.52
CA ARG A 361 3.59 -3.18 19.62
C ARG A 361 2.74 -4.44 19.39
N TRP A 362 1.77 -4.38 18.47
CA TRP A 362 0.88 -5.51 18.17
C TRP A 362 1.38 -6.42 17.05
N THR A 363 2.35 -5.95 16.29
CA THR A 363 2.85 -6.62 15.10
C THR A 363 4.34 -6.92 15.16
N VAL A 364 4.99 -6.54 16.27
CA VAL A 364 6.41 -6.81 16.52
C VAL A 364 6.59 -7.23 17.96
N ASN A 365 7.23 -8.36 18.21
CA ASN A 365 7.51 -8.82 19.57
C ASN A 365 8.68 -8.04 20.18
N LEU A 366 8.41 -6.82 20.60
CA LEU A 366 9.39 -5.93 21.21
C LEU A 366 9.72 -6.33 22.65
N PRO A 367 10.93 -6.02 23.14
CA PRO A 367 11.25 -6.12 24.57
C PRO A 367 10.27 -5.30 25.42
N PRO A 368 10.00 -5.73 26.67
CA PRO A 368 8.98 -5.09 27.53
C PRO A 368 9.16 -3.58 27.71
N ILE A 369 10.41 -3.09 27.77
CA ILE A 369 10.70 -1.66 27.88
C ILE A 369 10.30 -0.89 26.61
N ALA A 370 10.50 -1.48 25.44
CA ALA A 370 10.09 -0.86 24.17
C ALA A 370 8.55 -0.88 24.02
N GLN A 371 7.89 -1.97 24.44
CA GLN A 371 6.42 -2.01 24.47
C GLN A 371 5.83 -0.96 25.40
N ALA A 372 6.42 -0.78 26.58
CA ALA A 372 6.00 0.26 27.51
C ALA A 372 6.22 1.68 26.93
N ALA A 373 7.33 1.88 26.21
CA ALA A 373 7.61 3.14 25.55
C ALA A 373 6.58 3.44 24.44
N HIS A 374 6.25 2.48 23.60
CA HIS A 374 5.21 2.63 22.57
C HIS A 374 3.83 2.91 23.17
N ALA A 375 3.49 2.26 24.30
CA ALA A 375 2.25 2.56 25.01
C ALA A 375 2.24 3.96 25.63
N ALA A 376 3.38 4.45 26.11
CA ALA A 376 3.52 5.79 26.65
C ALA A 376 3.37 6.87 25.56
N VAL A 377 3.89 6.63 24.35
CA VAL A 377 3.67 7.51 23.20
C VAL A 377 2.18 7.63 22.87
N ASP A 378 1.43 6.54 22.90
CA ASP A 378 -0.02 6.53 22.64
C ASP A 378 -0.82 7.36 23.64
N SER A 379 -0.33 7.46 24.87
CA SER A 379 -1.00 8.20 25.94
C SER A 379 -0.85 9.73 25.84
N ILE A 380 0.03 10.23 24.96
CA ILE A 380 0.26 11.66 24.82
C ILE A 380 -0.97 12.33 24.19
N GLY A 381 -1.52 13.30 24.89
CA GLY A 381 -2.68 14.08 24.46
C GLY A 381 -2.36 15.54 24.12
N PRO A 382 -3.33 16.28 23.59
CA PRO A 382 -3.13 17.68 23.18
C PRO A 382 -2.89 18.64 24.35
N GLY A 383 -3.23 18.23 25.59
CA GLY A 383 -3.04 19.02 26.80
C GLY A 383 -1.74 18.72 27.55
N ASP A 384 -0.96 17.74 27.10
CA ASP A 384 0.27 17.37 27.78
C ASP A 384 1.41 18.34 27.46
N ASN A 385 2.29 18.54 28.45
CA ASN A 385 3.51 19.30 28.25
C ASN A 385 4.54 18.43 27.51
N PRO A 386 4.92 18.76 26.26
CA PRO A 386 5.90 18.02 25.48
C PRO A 386 7.19 17.68 26.23
N ASP A 387 7.71 18.63 27.04
CA ASP A 387 8.97 18.49 27.78
C ASP A 387 8.90 17.44 28.90
N ARG A 388 7.72 16.97 29.26
CA ARG A 388 7.48 15.97 30.31
C ARG A 388 7.02 14.62 29.79
N THR A 389 6.97 14.45 28.49
CA THR A 389 6.60 13.18 27.87
C THR A 389 7.84 12.35 27.54
N ILE A 390 7.65 11.09 27.19
CA ILE A 390 8.73 10.22 26.69
C ILE A 390 9.35 10.74 25.39
N MET A 391 8.66 11.64 24.69
CA MET A 391 9.10 12.24 23.44
C MET A 391 9.87 13.56 23.65
N ALA A 392 10.18 13.93 24.89
CA ALA A 392 10.86 15.19 25.23
C ALA A 392 12.12 15.43 24.37
N GLY A 393 12.17 16.60 23.75
CA GLY A 393 13.31 17.02 22.91
C GLY A 393 13.55 16.15 21.67
N LEU A 394 12.64 15.24 21.31
CA LEU A 394 12.75 14.30 20.18
C LEU A 394 14.02 13.45 20.21
N THR A 395 14.59 13.21 21.38
CA THR A 395 15.90 12.56 21.56
C THR A 395 15.99 11.17 20.95
N PHE A 396 14.85 10.46 20.85
CA PHE A 396 14.77 9.11 20.31
C PHE A 396 14.27 9.06 18.86
N ILE A 397 14.06 10.21 18.21
CA ILE A 397 13.59 10.27 16.83
C ILE A 397 14.75 10.56 15.89
N ARG A 398 14.89 9.72 14.88
CA ARG A 398 15.88 9.94 13.81
C ARG A 398 15.51 11.19 13.00
N ASN A 399 16.42 12.15 13.00
CA ASN A 399 16.23 13.39 12.24
C ASN A 399 16.46 13.12 10.73
N PRO A 400 15.47 13.28 9.87
CA PRO A 400 15.62 13.08 8.43
C PRO A 400 16.53 14.11 7.75
N ASN A 401 16.85 15.21 8.44
CA ASN A 401 17.71 16.28 7.94
C ASN A 401 19.18 16.12 8.41
N ALA A 402 19.46 15.16 9.31
CA ALA A 402 20.82 14.91 9.78
C ALA A 402 21.62 14.08 8.78
N ASN A 403 22.95 14.18 8.89
CA ASN A 403 23.84 13.31 8.12
C ASN A 403 23.66 11.85 8.56
N PRO A 404 23.38 10.90 7.65
CA PRO A 404 23.23 9.50 7.99
C PRO A 404 24.39 8.90 8.80
N ALA A 405 25.60 9.40 8.63
CA ALA A 405 26.79 8.95 9.38
C ALA A 405 26.71 9.26 10.89
N GLU A 406 25.94 10.25 11.30
CA GLU A 406 25.80 10.63 12.70
C GLU A 406 24.76 9.79 13.45
N SER A 407 23.93 9.04 12.75
CA SER A 407 22.85 8.24 13.32
C SER A 407 23.31 6.88 13.86
N GLY A 408 24.59 6.54 13.78
CA GLY A 408 25.13 5.21 14.07
C GLY A 408 25.62 4.98 15.50
N VAL A 409 25.59 5.97 16.39
CA VAL A 409 26.23 5.88 17.70
C VAL A 409 25.22 6.00 18.83
N GLY A 410 24.98 4.91 19.57
CA GLY A 410 24.33 4.92 20.86
C GLY A 410 22.91 4.31 20.89
N VAL A 411 21.95 5.07 21.37
CA VAL A 411 20.56 4.62 21.59
C VAL A 411 19.85 4.39 20.26
N PRO A 412 19.01 3.35 20.13
CA PRO A 412 18.23 3.11 18.91
C PRO A 412 17.30 4.27 18.64
N LEU A 413 17.53 4.96 17.53
CA LEU A 413 16.66 6.02 17.08
C LEU A 413 15.47 5.44 16.31
N MET A 414 14.29 5.99 16.55
CA MET A 414 13.04 5.59 15.90
C MET A 414 12.78 6.38 14.60
N PRO A 415 12.13 5.80 13.60
CA PRO A 415 11.73 4.41 13.50
C PRO A 415 12.91 3.46 13.49
N LEU A 416 12.81 2.33 14.20
CA LEU A 416 13.82 1.29 14.16
C LEU A 416 13.59 0.42 12.93
N SER A 417 14.23 0.76 11.84
CA SER A 417 14.17 0.00 10.60
C SER A 417 15.55 -0.09 10.00
N LEU A 418 16.08 -1.27 9.90
CA LEU A 418 17.49 -1.51 9.60
C LEU A 418 17.76 -1.99 8.17
N GLY A 419 16.78 -2.40 7.40
CA GLY A 419 16.96 -2.85 6.02
C GLY A 419 18.04 -3.90 5.77
N ASP A 420 18.11 -4.37 4.56
CA ASP A 420 19.02 -5.42 4.12
C ASP A 420 20.50 -5.00 4.21
N ALA A 421 20.76 -3.72 4.09
CA ALA A 421 22.12 -3.17 4.21
C ALA A 421 22.65 -3.13 5.64
N GLY A 422 21.84 -3.51 6.60
CA GLY A 422 22.23 -3.49 7.98
C GLY A 422 22.38 -2.10 8.58
N MET A 423 21.92 -1.10 7.91
CA MET A 423 21.99 0.29 8.36
C MET A 423 20.59 0.88 8.51
N PRO A 424 20.36 1.72 9.51
CA PRO A 424 19.10 2.43 9.64
C PRO A 424 18.90 3.32 8.42
N PHE A 425 17.83 3.12 7.69
CA PHE A 425 17.53 3.92 6.49
C PHE A 425 16.15 4.55 6.51
N LEU A 426 15.24 4.09 7.36
CA LEU A 426 13.94 4.69 7.52
C LEU A 426 14.00 5.84 8.52
N THR A 427 13.53 6.98 8.10
CA THR A 427 13.21 8.12 8.96
C THR A 427 11.73 8.41 8.85
N VAL A 428 11.17 9.17 9.79
CA VAL A 428 9.92 9.89 9.50
C VAL A 428 10.16 10.85 8.33
N THR A 429 9.11 11.22 7.60
CA THR A 429 9.24 12.21 6.53
C THR A 429 9.70 13.55 7.09
N ARG A 430 10.24 14.43 6.24
CA ARG A 430 10.63 15.79 6.68
C ARG A 430 9.44 16.57 7.19
N THR A 431 8.28 16.41 6.58
CA THR A 431 7.04 17.07 7.02
C THR A 431 6.59 16.53 8.38
N GLN A 432 6.62 15.21 8.60
CA GLN A 432 6.31 14.62 9.91
C GLN A 432 7.29 15.13 10.98
N TYR A 433 8.58 15.17 10.66
CA TYR A 433 9.59 15.66 11.60
C TYR A 433 9.37 17.13 11.95
N PHE A 434 9.06 17.96 10.96
CA PHE A 434 8.71 19.36 11.19
C PHE A 434 7.49 19.50 12.13
N PHE A 435 6.46 18.68 11.96
CA PHE A 435 5.31 18.69 12.87
C PHE A 435 5.70 18.32 14.31
N LEU A 436 6.57 17.31 14.47
CA LEU A 436 7.11 16.93 15.78
C LEU A 436 7.99 18.03 16.39
N GLU A 437 8.81 18.72 15.60
CA GLU A 437 9.60 19.87 16.07
C GLU A 437 8.71 21.02 16.54
N GLN A 438 7.66 21.36 15.78
CA GLN A 438 6.73 22.41 16.19
C GLN A 438 5.99 22.02 17.48
N TRP A 439 5.58 20.75 17.60
CA TRP A 439 4.99 20.22 18.82
C TRP A 439 5.96 20.32 20.01
N SER A 440 7.20 19.88 19.85
CA SER A 440 8.21 19.91 20.91
C SER A 440 8.56 21.34 21.37
N ARG A 441 8.35 22.33 20.51
CA ARG A 441 8.52 23.76 20.80
C ARG A 441 7.25 24.44 21.31
N HIS A 442 6.19 23.69 21.59
CA HIS A 442 4.86 24.21 21.97
C HIS A 442 4.19 25.11 20.90
N LEU A 443 4.59 24.96 19.64
CA LEU A 443 4.07 25.71 18.50
C LEU A 443 3.04 24.87 17.73
N PHE A 444 1.99 24.41 18.40
CA PHE A 444 0.92 23.61 17.80
C PHE A 444 -0.46 24.07 18.30
N ARG A 445 -1.52 23.56 17.68
CA ARG A 445 -2.90 23.83 18.07
C ARG A 445 -3.45 22.61 18.82
N THR A 446 -3.96 22.85 20.03
CA THR A 446 -4.60 21.81 20.86
C THR A 446 -6.06 21.61 20.50
N THR A 447 -6.71 22.62 19.93
CA THR A 447 -8.10 22.62 19.49
C THR A 447 -8.20 23.29 18.12
N GLY A 448 -9.24 22.94 17.37
CA GLY A 448 -9.37 23.38 15.99
C GLY A 448 -8.36 22.67 15.09
N GLY A 449 -8.64 22.62 13.81
CA GLY A 449 -7.83 21.97 12.81
C GLY A 449 -7.74 22.78 11.54
N ASP A 450 -7.05 22.26 10.55
CA ASP A 450 -7.17 22.71 9.18
C ASP A 450 -8.58 22.36 8.68
N ALA A 451 -8.98 22.95 7.56
CA ALA A 451 -10.25 22.59 6.95
C ALA A 451 -10.30 21.07 6.74
N PRO A 452 -11.45 20.43 6.93
CA PRO A 452 -11.58 18.99 6.68
C PRO A 452 -11.28 18.67 5.23
N LEU A 453 -10.75 17.47 4.98
CA LEU A 453 -10.62 16.93 3.64
C LEU A 453 -11.99 16.84 2.97
N GLY A 454 -12.05 17.13 1.67
CA GLY A 454 -13.20 16.82 0.86
C GLY A 454 -13.41 15.31 0.74
N PRO A 455 -14.61 14.86 0.35
CA PRO A 455 -14.90 13.43 0.30
C PRO A 455 -13.97 12.65 -0.65
N GLY A 456 -13.57 13.23 -1.79
CA GLY A 456 -12.59 12.63 -2.68
C GLY A 456 -11.18 12.57 -2.06
N GLU A 457 -10.72 13.66 -1.47
CA GLU A 457 -9.41 13.73 -0.77
C GLU A 457 -9.35 12.79 0.44
N ALA A 458 -10.47 12.59 1.13
CA ALA A 458 -10.55 11.63 2.23
C ALA A 458 -10.36 10.19 1.74
N LEU A 459 -10.87 9.85 0.55
CA LEU A 459 -10.60 8.56 -0.08
C LEU A 459 -9.13 8.41 -0.50
N ASP A 460 -8.50 9.47 -1.00
CA ASP A 460 -7.07 9.47 -1.32
C ASP A 460 -6.25 9.15 -0.06
N MET A 461 -6.52 9.85 1.04
CA MET A 461 -5.86 9.59 2.33
C MET A 461 -6.16 8.19 2.84
N ALA A 462 -7.38 7.70 2.75
CA ALA A 462 -7.77 6.37 3.20
C ALA A 462 -6.99 5.29 2.44
N SER A 463 -6.98 5.36 1.12
CA SER A 463 -6.25 4.41 0.27
C SER A 463 -4.75 4.43 0.53
N LEU A 464 -4.12 5.60 0.50
CA LEU A 464 -2.68 5.75 0.65
C LEU A 464 -2.19 5.45 2.07
N SER A 465 -2.97 5.75 3.12
CA SER A 465 -2.61 5.44 4.51
C SER A 465 -2.68 3.95 4.84
N ASN A 466 -3.42 3.18 4.04
CA ASN A 466 -3.56 1.73 4.17
C ASN A 466 -2.41 0.95 3.49
N CYS A 467 -1.39 1.65 3.03
CA CYS A 467 -0.23 1.08 2.36
C CYS A 467 1.07 1.48 3.03
N LEU A 468 2.06 0.62 2.88
CA LEU A 468 3.39 0.85 3.42
C LEU A 468 4.05 2.03 2.72
N GLY A 469 4.65 2.91 3.50
CA GLY A 469 5.48 4.02 3.04
C GLY A 469 6.96 3.78 3.31
N GLY A 470 7.72 4.86 3.27
CA GLY A 470 9.15 4.79 3.35
C GLY A 470 9.74 4.26 2.05
N ARG A 471 10.17 3.02 2.01
CA ARG A 471 10.70 2.35 0.80
C ARG A 471 9.84 1.16 0.34
N TYR A 472 8.73 0.87 1.02
CA TYR A 472 8.15 -0.46 1.07
C TYR A 472 6.76 -0.61 0.48
N VAL A 473 6.38 0.11 -0.55
CA VAL A 473 5.01 0.10 -1.06
C VAL A 473 4.90 -0.37 -2.50
N PRO A 474 3.93 -1.18 -2.74
CA PRO A 474 3.54 -2.48 -2.17
C PRO A 474 4.57 -3.52 -2.53
N GLY A 475 5.65 -3.46 -1.93
CA GLY A 475 6.95 -4.00 -2.11
C GLY A 475 7.93 -2.93 -1.69
N ILE A 476 9.20 -3.20 -1.67
CA ILE A 476 10.18 -2.27 -1.09
C ILE A 476 10.33 -0.99 -1.92
N GLU A 477 10.13 -1.06 -3.23
CA GLU A 477 10.67 -0.09 -4.17
C GLU A 477 9.65 0.86 -4.78
N VAL A 478 8.37 0.57 -4.70
CA VAL A 478 7.33 1.47 -5.23
C VAL A 478 7.36 2.81 -4.51
N SER A 479 7.68 2.83 -3.24
CA SER A 479 7.72 4.06 -2.45
C SER A 479 8.71 5.09 -2.98
N PHE A 480 9.85 4.71 -3.54
CA PHE A 480 10.75 5.70 -4.11
C PHE A 480 10.22 6.29 -5.43
N THR A 481 9.48 5.49 -6.21
CA THR A 481 8.80 5.97 -7.42
C THR A 481 7.71 6.97 -7.05
N ILE A 482 6.88 6.63 -6.07
CA ILE A 482 5.75 7.48 -5.69
C ILE A 482 6.18 8.79 -5.02
N ARG A 483 7.42 8.89 -4.59
CA ARG A 483 8.03 10.13 -4.07
C ARG A 483 8.64 11.03 -5.14
N GLN A 484 8.62 10.62 -6.41
CA GLN A 484 9.19 11.44 -7.49
C GLN A 484 8.19 12.50 -7.94
N PRO A 485 8.51 13.79 -7.85
CA PRO A 485 7.57 14.86 -8.23
C PRO A 485 7.25 14.87 -9.72
N ASP A 486 8.12 14.36 -10.57
CA ASP A 486 7.97 14.33 -12.03
C ASP A 486 6.90 13.35 -12.54
N ILE A 487 6.48 12.39 -11.71
CA ILE A 487 5.38 11.47 -12.07
C ILE A 487 4.00 12.10 -11.93
N TYR A 488 3.87 13.24 -11.28
CA TYR A 488 2.59 13.88 -10.98
C TYR A 488 2.21 14.98 -11.97
N ILE A 489 0.91 15.30 -12.02
CA ILE A 489 0.40 16.47 -12.73
C ILE A 489 0.80 17.72 -11.93
N GLN A 490 1.77 18.48 -12.44
CA GLN A 490 2.36 19.61 -11.73
C GLN A 490 1.50 20.88 -11.79
N ASP A 491 0.82 21.10 -12.92
CA ASP A 491 -0.12 22.21 -13.17
C ASP A 491 -1.55 21.89 -12.67
N TRP A 492 -1.63 21.18 -11.56
CA TRP A 492 -2.86 20.61 -11.02
C TRP A 492 -3.92 21.65 -10.64
N ARG A 493 -3.50 22.88 -10.25
CA ARG A 493 -4.42 23.98 -9.94
C ARG A 493 -4.99 24.60 -11.19
N GLU A 494 -4.14 24.87 -12.18
CA GLU A 494 -4.50 25.51 -13.44
C GLU A 494 -5.41 24.62 -14.29
N THR A 495 -5.09 23.34 -14.35
CA THR A 495 -5.89 22.36 -15.10
C THR A 495 -7.15 21.94 -14.36
N GLY A 496 -7.16 22.07 -13.05
CA GLY A 496 -8.22 21.53 -12.20
C GLY A 496 -8.10 20.03 -11.93
N ALA A 497 -6.94 19.41 -12.21
CA ALA A 497 -6.72 17.99 -11.93
C ALA A 497 -6.82 17.64 -10.45
N GLY A 498 -6.49 18.58 -9.57
CA GLY A 498 -6.40 18.35 -8.13
C GLY A 498 -5.11 17.62 -7.72
N PRO A 499 -4.82 17.58 -6.42
CA PRO A 499 -3.58 17.04 -5.90
C PRO A 499 -3.48 15.50 -6.01
N PHE A 500 -2.29 14.96 -5.75
CA PHE A 500 -1.93 13.54 -5.62
C PHE A 500 -2.09 12.70 -6.89
N ARG A 501 -2.29 13.32 -8.04
CA ARG A 501 -2.65 12.62 -9.28
C ARG A 501 -1.45 12.32 -10.13
N ILE A 502 -1.20 11.04 -10.37
CA ILE A 502 -0.17 10.56 -11.30
C ILE A 502 -0.55 10.99 -12.71
N LYS A 503 0.42 11.48 -13.47
CA LYS A 503 0.26 11.87 -14.86
C LYS A 503 0.35 10.61 -15.75
N PRO A 504 -0.74 10.16 -16.39
CA PRO A 504 -0.66 9.06 -17.33
C PRO A 504 0.00 9.55 -18.64
N LYS A 505 0.81 8.69 -19.24
CA LYS A 505 1.26 8.90 -20.61
C LYS A 505 0.06 8.74 -21.56
N LEU A 506 -0.09 9.67 -22.49
CA LEU A 506 -1.12 9.59 -23.50
C LEU A 506 -0.75 8.47 -24.50
N LEU A 507 -1.59 7.43 -24.54
CA LEU A 507 -1.42 6.27 -25.40
C LEU A 507 -2.46 6.31 -26.54
N ASP A 508 -1.99 6.31 -27.77
CA ASP A 508 -2.86 6.21 -28.95
C ASP A 508 -3.04 4.73 -29.33
N TYR A 509 -4.07 4.10 -28.80
CA TYR A 509 -4.38 2.70 -29.05
C TYR A 509 -4.70 2.38 -30.51
N THR A 510 -5.01 3.37 -31.34
CA THR A 510 -5.25 3.16 -32.78
C THR A 510 -3.98 2.76 -33.53
N THR A 511 -2.82 3.02 -32.95
CA THR A 511 -1.50 2.66 -33.51
C THR A 511 -1.10 1.22 -33.17
N ALA A 512 -1.86 0.50 -32.34
CA ALA A 512 -1.56 -0.87 -31.99
C ALA A 512 -1.56 -1.82 -33.19
N LYS A 513 -0.52 -2.65 -33.29
CA LYS A 513 -0.33 -3.59 -34.41
C LYS A 513 -0.01 -4.98 -33.90
N ALA A 514 -0.71 -5.97 -34.40
CA ALA A 514 -0.43 -7.37 -34.09
C ALA A 514 1.06 -7.70 -34.26
N GLY A 515 1.63 -8.39 -33.30
CA GLY A 515 3.02 -8.87 -33.33
C GLY A 515 4.10 -7.82 -32.99
N THR A 516 3.72 -6.55 -32.78
CA THR A 516 4.65 -5.49 -32.34
C THR A 516 4.27 -5.02 -30.94
N PRO A 517 5.12 -5.15 -29.90
CA PRO A 517 4.82 -4.67 -28.56
C PRO A 517 4.32 -3.22 -28.58
N PHE A 518 3.29 -2.93 -27.79
CA PHE A 518 2.66 -1.62 -27.77
C PHE A 518 3.30 -0.70 -26.71
N LEU A 519 3.53 -1.22 -25.50
CA LEU A 519 4.19 -0.49 -24.44
C LEU A 519 5.70 -0.44 -24.65
N SER A 520 6.35 0.59 -24.10
CA SER A 520 7.80 0.75 -24.04
C SER A 520 8.39 0.16 -22.74
N GLY A 521 9.71 0.25 -22.55
CA GLY A 521 10.37 -0.02 -21.27
C GLY A 521 9.94 0.95 -20.18
N GLY A 522 9.35 2.09 -20.56
CA GLY A 522 8.66 3.03 -19.69
C GLY A 522 9.57 3.95 -18.89
N TRP A 523 9.01 4.58 -17.88
CA TRP A 523 9.65 5.59 -17.05
C TRP A 523 10.87 5.04 -16.27
N ILE A 524 11.90 5.87 -16.14
CA ILE A 524 13.12 5.59 -15.38
C ILE A 524 13.40 6.79 -14.46
N PRO A 525 13.80 6.58 -13.19
CA PRO A 525 14.15 7.67 -12.29
C PRO A 525 15.23 8.59 -12.85
N LEU A 526 15.11 9.89 -12.57
CA LEU A 526 16.04 10.94 -12.97
C LEU A 526 16.14 11.15 -14.49
N ARG A 527 15.21 10.59 -15.27
CA ARG A 527 15.10 10.83 -16.70
C ARG A 527 14.17 12.02 -16.96
N ASP A 528 14.68 13.04 -17.62
CA ASP A 528 13.90 14.25 -17.93
C ASP A 528 13.10 14.09 -19.23
N ASP A 529 12.12 13.22 -19.23
CA ASP A 529 11.21 13.06 -20.38
C ASP A 529 9.80 13.60 -20.15
N ARG A 530 9.38 13.79 -18.89
CA ARG A 530 8.10 14.36 -18.46
C ARG A 530 6.85 13.85 -19.19
N GLN A 531 6.93 12.67 -19.81
CA GLN A 531 5.83 12.13 -20.62
C GLN A 531 4.70 11.52 -19.79
N GLY A 532 4.94 11.29 -18.51
CA GLY A 532 4.05 10.56 -17.63
C GLY A 532 4.31 9.05 -17.62
N LEU A 533 3.58 8.32 -16.79
CA LEU A 533 3.74 6.88 -16.60
C LEU A 533 2.91 6.08 -17.62
N GLU A 534 3.49 5.01 -18.14
CA GLU A 534 2.78 3.95 -18.84
C GLU A 534 2.24 2.91 -17.85
N PRO A 535 1.26 2.07 -18.26
CA PRO A 535 0.87 0.89 -17.50
C PRO A 535 2.09 0.03 -17.14
N GLY A 536 2.15 -0.44 -15.90
CA GLY A 536 3.26 -1.24 -15.38
C GLY A 536 4.49 -0.46 -14.92
N ASP A 537 4.51 0.87 -15.03
CA ASP A 537 5.68 1.67 -14.66
C ASP A 537 5.83 1.88 -13.15
N LEU A 538 4.73 1.97 -12.41
CA LEU A 538 4.76 2.19 -10.98
C LEU A 538 5.22 0.94 -10.24
N ALA A 539 4.68 -0.23 -10.59
CA ALA A 539 4.97 -1.50 -9.94
C ALA A 539 6.27 -2.17 -10.43
N LYS A 540 6.87 -1.75 -11.55
CA LYS A 540 8.05 -2.45 -12.11
C LYS A 540 9.28 -2.47 -11.19
N PHE A 541 9.34 -1.55 -10.23
CA PHE A 541 10.38 -1.49 -9.21
C PHE A 541 10.04 -2.32 -7.96
N MET A 542 9.01 -3.14 -8.00
CA MET A 542 8.74 -4.15 -6.97
C MET A 542 9.62 -5.39 -7.18
N ALA A 543 9.71 -6.21 -6.14
CA ALA A 543 10.34 -7.52 -6.21
C ALA A 543 9.61 -8.44 -7.22
N VAL A 544 10.35 -9.36 -7.81
CA VAL A 544 9.82 -10.43 -8.65
C VAL A 544 10.42 -11.78 -8.24
N PRO A 545 9.61 -12.77 -7.87
CA PRO A 545 8.18 -12.63 -7.56
C PRO A 545 7.95 -11.83 -6.27
N TRP A 546 6.76 -11.23 -6.13
CA TRP A 546 6.42 -10.35 -5.00
C TRP A 546 6.53 -11.06 -3.62
N GLN A 547 6.30 -12.36 -3.59
CA GLN A 547 6.35 -13.15 -2.36
C GLN A 547 7.75 -13.21 -1.74
N THR A 548 8.80 -13.11 -2.53
CA THR A 548 10.17 -13.13 -1.99
C THR A 548 10.49 -11.89 -1.17
N ASP A 549 9.99 -10.74 -1.59
CA ASP A 549 10.11 -9.50 -0.83
C ASP A 549 9.29 -9.54 0.47
N TYR A 550 8.06 -10.08 0.40
CA TYR A 550 7.26 -10.27 1.60
C TYR A 550 8.01 -11.13 2.64
N ASN A 551 8.60 -12.23 2.19
CA ASN A 551 9.38 -13.11 3.05
C ASN A 551 10.58 -12.39 3.68
N SER A 552 11.39 -11.75 2.87
CA SER A 552 12.58 -11.03 3.29
C SER A 552 12.26 -9.88 4.25
N CYS A 553 11.16 -9.17 4.01
CA CYS A 553 10.74 -8.03 4.81
C CYS A 553 9.96 -8.39 6.08
N SER A 554 9.50 -9.62 6.22
CA SER A 554 8.70 -10.04 7.37
C SER A 554 9.55 -10.39 8.57
N ILE A 555 10.68 -11.04 8.37
CA ILE A 555 11.50 -11.61 9.43
C ILE A 555 12.96 -11.33 9.17
N HIS A 556 13.54 -10.42 9.92
CA HIS A 556 14.97 -10.19 9.92
C HIS A 556 15.60 -10.54 11.26
N GLN A 557 16.66 -11.31 11.21
CA GLN A 557 17.52 -11.44 12.35
C GLN A 557 18.28 -10.12 12.55
N THR A 558 18.10 -9.53 13.72
CA THR A 558 18.75 -8.27 14.05
C THR A 558 20.19 -8.46 14.51
N SER A 559 20.99 -9.25 13.80
CA SER A 559 22.43 -9.37 14.08
C SER A 559 23.14 -8.02 14.06
N ILE A 560 22.63 -7.09 13.31
CA ILE A 560 23.08 -5.71 13.22
C ILE A 560 22.81 -4.94 14.51
N ASN A 561 21.83 -5.31 15.26
CA ASN A 561 21.58 -4.75 16.58
C ASN A 561 22.50 -5.31 17.67
N THR A 562 23.42 -6.18 17.35
CA THR A 562 24.46 -6.60 18.32
C THR A 562 25.35 -5.44 18.73
N ALA A 563 25.49 -4.41 17.92
CA ALA A 563 26.18 -3.18 18.27
C ALA A 563 25.28 -2.06 18.82
N GLY A 564 23.94 -2.26 18.84
CA GLY A 564 22.95 -1.28 19.27
C GLY A 564 22.10 -1.73 20.44
N ALA A 565 20.79 -1.46 20.38
CA ALA A 565 19.83 -1.74 21.45
C ALA A 565 19.80 -3.19 21.92
N ASN A 566 20.09 -4.15 21.05
CA ASN A 566 20.11 -5.57 21.40
C ASN A 566 21.41 -6.01 22.06
N ALA A 567 22.51 -5.30 21.87
CA ALA A 567 23.72 -5.56 22.63
C ALA A 567 23.54 -5.36 24.13
N ALA A 568 22.66 -4.43 24.51
CA ALA A 568 22.31 -4.18 25.91
C ALA A 568 21.48 -5.31 26.55
N THR A 569 20.78 -6.11 25.76
CA THR A 569 20.01 -7.26 26.26
C THR A 569 20.83 -8.55 26.32
N GLY A 570 22.01 -8.57 25.75
CA GLY A 570 22.86 -9.77 25.69
C GLY A 570 22.30 -10.91 24.85
N ASN A 571 21.24 -10.67 24.06
CA ASN A 571 20.59 -11.69 23.28
C ASN A 571 20.80 -11.48 21.76
N PRO A 572 21.73 -12.21 21.14
CA PRO A 572 21.97 -12.11 19.69
C PRO A 572 20.85 -12.71 18.84
N LEU A 573 19.83 -13.31 19.46
CA LEU A 573 18.75 -14.01 18.80
C LEU A 573 17.43 -13.26 18.87
N THR A 574 17.41 -12.03 19.41
CA THR A 574 16.17 -11.27 19.43
C THR A 574 15.77 -10.90 18.03
N LEU A 575 14.77 -11.58 17.55
CA LEU A 575 14.08 -11.22 16.31
C LEU A 575 13.07 -10.13 16.69
N TYR A 576 13.39 -8.90 16.47
CA TYR A 576 12.39 -7.87 16.44
C TYR A 576 12.67 -6.90 15.32
N TRP A 577 11.65 -6.40 14.79
CA TRP A 577 11.74 -5.58 13.64
C TRP A 577 10.54 -4.66 13.57
N SER A 578 10.77 -3.39 13.55
CA SER A 578 9.72 -2.40 13.38
C SER A 578 9.41 -2.17 11.91
N TRP A 579 9.73 -3.14 11.10
CA TRP A 579 9.47 -3.14 9.72
C TRP A 579 7.99 -3.08 9.48
N PRO A 580 7.53 -3.15 8.29
CA PRO A 580 6.23 -2.54 8.08
C PRO A 580 5.18 -3.17 8.96
N ALA A 581 4.44 -2.35 9.67
CA ALA A 581 3.34 -2.80 10.51
C ALA A 581 2.32 -3.64 9.74
N GLN A 582 2.23 -3.47 8.44
CA GLN A 582 1.37 -4.25 7.55
C GLN A 582 2.03 -5.53 7.03
N ARG A 583 3.31 -5.73 7.28
CA ARG A 583 4.03 -6.98 7.05
C ARG A 583 4.67 -7.46 8.35
N PRO A 584 3.87 -7.77 9.35
CA PRO A 584 4.38 -8.11 10.67
C PRO A 584 5.13 -9.42 10.65
N ASP A 585 6.22 -9.48 11.43
CA ASP A 585 7.04 -10.67 11.62
C ASP A 585 6.55 -11.54 12.77
N ALA A 586 6.02 -10.92 13.82
CA ALA A 586 5.48 -11.60 14.98
C ALA A 586 4.16 -10.95 15.42
N VAL A 587 3.16 -11.75 15.65
CA VAL A 587 1.81 -11.30 15.96
C VAL A 587 1.20 -12.08 17.11
N HIS A 588 0.18 -11.50 17.73
CA HIS A 588 -0.69 -12.24 18.62
C HIS A 588 -1.59 -13.18 17.81
N VAL A 589 -1.64 -14.43 18.22
CA VAL A 589 -2.52 -15.45 17.65
C VAL A 589 -3.46 -15.93 18.73
N ALA A 590 -4.71 -16.17 18.38
CA ALA A 590 -5.70 -16.73 19.26
C ALA A 590 -6.11 -18.13 18.79
N ASP A 591 -6.12 -19.10 19.71
CA ASP A 591 -6.63 -20.44 19.42
C ASP A 591 -8.17 -20.42 19.31
N ASP A 592 -8.80 -19.61 20.16
CA ASP A 592 -10.23 -19.32 20.10
C ASP A 592 -10.45 -17.80 20.17
N VAL A 593 -10.98 -17.26 19.11
CA VAL A 593 -11.17 -15.80 18.96
C VAL A 593 -12.47 -15.34 19.62
N VAL A 594 -13.46 -16.22 19.76
CA VAL A 594 -14.81 -15.84 20.18
C VAL A 594 -14.94 -15.82 21.71
N ASP A 595 -14.57 -16.90 22.37
CA ASP A 595 -14.92 -17.09 23.76
C ASP A 595 -13.84 -16.61 24.75
N ASN A 596 -12.57 -16.63 24.35
CA ASN A 596 -11.50 -16.29 25.27
C ASN A 596 -10.23 -15.80 24.57
N VAL A 597 -10.36 -14.72 23.80
CA VAL A 597 -9.26 -14.11 23.04
C VAL A 597 -8.00 -13.91 23.89
N LEU A 598 -8.17 -13.45 25.14
CA LEU A 598 -7.04 -13.13 26.00
C LEU A 598 -6.36 -14.35 26.61
N ALA A 599 -7.08 -15.43 26.84
CA ALA A 599 -6.52 -16.64 27.43
C ALA A 599 -5.83 -17.53 26.38
N ALA A 600 -6.33 -17.51 25.16
CA ALA A 600 -5.80 -18.34 24.08
C ALA A 600 -4.71 -17.67 23.25
N GLN A 601 -4.52 -16.36 23.39
CA GLN A 601 -3.56 -15.64 22.58
C GLN A 601 -2.11 -15.99 22.91
N LYS A 602 -1.29 -16.05 21.91
CA LYS A 602 0.15 -16.27 21.97
C LYS A 602 0.86 -15.46 20.91
N TRP A 603 2.14 -15.23 21.10
CA TRP A 603 2.99 -14.74 20.05
C TRP A 603 3.40 -15.88 19.11
N SER A 604 3.43 -15.62 17.81
CA SER A 604 4.01 -16.52 16.84
C SER A 604 4.75 -15.73 15.75
N ILE A 605 5.72 -16.38 15.13
CA ILE A 605 6.39 -15.86 13.94
C ILE A 605 5.51 -16.20 12.75
N ARG A 606 5.31 -15.22 11.88
CA ARG A 606 4.52 -15.38 10.68
C ARG A 606 5.35 -15.93 9.54
N GLY A 607 4.67 -16.54 8.63
CA GLY A 607 5.20 -16.98 7.37
C GLY A 607 5.29 -18.49 7.25
N PRO A 608 4.83 -19.05 6.14
CA PRO A 608 4.88 -20.49 5.88
C PRO A 608 6.34 -20.95 5.74
N GLY A 609 6.68 -22.04 6.40
CA GLY A 609 8.03 -22.62 6.33
C GLY A 609 9.12 -21.89 7.07
N THR A 610 8.77 -20.92 7.91
CA THR A 610 9.77 -20.14 8.67
C THR A 610 10.37 -20.98 9.79
N PHE A 611 11.56 -21.48 9.59
CA PHE A 611 12.35 -22.08 10.65
C PHE A 611 13.54 -21.21 10.97
N ALA A 612 13.66 -20.78 12.19
CA ALA A 612 14.91 -20.26 12.71
C ALA A 612 15.89 -21.41 12.98
N ILE A 613 16.33 -22.14 11.96
CA ILE A 613 17.23 -23.27 12.12
C ILE A 613 18.58 -22.81 12.60
N ASN A 614 19.02 -21.68 12.12
CA ASN A 614 20.29 -21.11 12.53
C ASN A 614 20.05 -19.67 13.00
N PRO A 615 20.14 -19.43 14.30
CA PRO A 615 19.99 -18.08 14.83
C PRO A 615 21.06 -17.09 14.33
N ARG A 616 22.03 -17.55 13.56
CA ARG A 616 23.06 -16.71 12.93
C ARG A 616 22.80 -16.47 11.46
N SER A 617 21.91 -17.20 10.82
CA SER A 617 21.48 -16.90 9.48
C SER A 617 20.33 -15.92 9.55
N ALA A 618 20.36 -14.91 8.72
CA ALA A 618 19.22 -14.05 8.50
C ALA A 618 18.00 -14.93 8.25
N SER A 619 17.02 -14.68 9.03
CA SER A 619 15.78 -15.33 9.04
C SER A 619 15.02 -15.19 7.76
N THR A 620 15.07 -16.10 6.96
CA THR A 620 14.18 -16.22 5.82
C THR A 620 13.58 -17.61 5.86
N PHE A 621 12.58 -17.85 5.09
CA PHE A 621 12.15 -19.21 4.80
C PHE A 621 13.37 -20.02 4.42
N GLN A 622 13.44 -21.24 4.90
CA GLN A 622 14.49 -22.15 4.48
C GLN A 622 14.43 -22.44 3.00
N ASP A 623 13.21 -22.57 2.48
CA ASP A 623 12.91 -22.65 1.08
C ASP A 623 12.14 -21.40 0.67
N PRO A 624 12.71 -20.52 -0.17
CA PRO A 624 12.01 -19.36 -0.72
C PRO A 624 10.71 -19.72 -1.47
N LEU A 625 10.56 -20.94 -1.95
CA LEU A 625 9.34 -21.40 -2.60
C LEU A 625 8.17 -21.51 -1.63
N ASP A 626 8.40 -21.75 -0.35
CA ASP A 626 7.33 -21.80 0.64
C ASP A 626 6.50 -20.51 0.68
N ALA A 627 7.15 -19.34 0.57
CA ALA A 627 6.45 -18.08 0.49
C ALA A 627 5.63 -17.96 -0.79
N VAL A 628 6.15 -18.43 -1.91
CA VAL A 628 5.46 -18.43 -3.20
C VAL A 628 4.22 -19.33 -3.15
N GLU A 629 4.32 -20.49 -2.52
CA GLU A 629 3.26 -21.51 -2.54
C GLU A 629 2.20 -21.32 -1.46
N LYS A 630 2.55 -20.68 -0.32
CA LYS A 630 1.74 -20.68 0.90
C LYS A 630 1.35 -19.30 1.42
N TRP A 631 1.59 -18.24 0.68
CA TRP A 631 1.28 -16.86 1.10
C TRP A 631 -0.20 -16.64 1.49
N ASP A 632 -1.11 -17.36 0.86
CA ASP A 632 -2.55 -17.27 1.10
C ASP A 632 -2.99 -17.92 2.43
N ARG A 633 -2.08 -18.66 3.08
CA ARG A 633 -2.28 -19.28 4.40
C ARG A 633 -1.97 -18.32 5.56
N ILE A 634 -1.29 -17.20 5.28
CA ILE A 634 -1.00 -16.17 6.27
C ILE A 634 -2.31 -15.51 6.69
N GLY A 635 -2.54 -15.38 7.98
CA GLY A 635 -3.77 -14.82 8.52
C GLY A 635 -3.79 -13.29 8.52
N ILE A 636 -4.96 -12.72 8.69
CA ILE A 636 -5.22 -11.27 8.74
C ILE A 636 -5.30 -10.84 10.21
N ILE A 637 -4.71 -9.69 10.51
CA ILE A 637 -4.75 -9.08 11.85
C ILE A 637 -5.89 -8.08 11.89
N LEU A 638 -6.82 -8.28 12.82
CA LEU A 638 -7.93 -7.36 13.06
C LEU A 638 -7.94 -6.85 14.49
N GLN A 639 -8.49 -5.66 14.69
CA GLN A 639 -8.77 -5.09 16.00
C GLN A 639 -9.89 -5.86 16.70
N GLY A 640 -9.86 -5.92 18.03
CA GLY A 640 -10.87 -6.62 18.82
C GLY A 640 -12.31 -6.20 18.54
N THR A 641 -12.57 -4.91 18.25
CA THR A 641 -13.91 -4.43 17.87
C THR A 641 -14.36 -4.90 16.48
N ALA A 642 -13.45 -5.34 15.64
CA ALA A 642 -13.72 -5.89 14.30
C ALA A 642 -13.80 -7.43 14.32
N ILE A 643 -13.62 -8.06 15.49
CA ILE A 643 -13.69 -9.50 15.67
C ILE A 643 -15.05 -9.83 16.28
N ASP A 644 -15.79 -10.74 15.65
CA ASP A 644 -17.10 -11.16 16.12
C ASP A 644 -17.04 -11.72 17.56
N GLY A 645 -17.97 -11.25 18.42
CA GLY A 645 -18.04 -11.63 19.83
C GLY A 645 -16.94 -11.07 20.74
N THR A 646 -16.01 -10.28 20.21
CA THR A 646 -14.92 -9.65 20.98
C THR A 646 -15.27 -8.22 21.34
N THR A 647 -15.03 -7.85 22.60
CA THR A 647 -15.34 -6.50 23.10
C THR A 647 -14.09 -5.67 23.43
N SER A 648 -12.88 -6.22 23.25
CA SER A 648 -11.64 -5.52 23.58
C SER A 648 -11.08 -4.75 22.38
N PRO A 649 -11.24 -3.42 22.35
CA PRO A 649 -10.70 -2.60 21.27
C PRO A 649 -9.19 -2.37 21.38
N ASP A 650 -8.56 -2.81 22.45
CA ASP A 650 -7.16 -2.56 22.74
C ASP A 650 -6.22 -3.65 22.19
N TYR A 651 -6.78 -4.66 21.50
CA TYR A 651 -6.05 -5.79 20.96
C TYR A 651 -6.16 -5.89 19.45
N TYR A 652 -5.07 -6.33 18.82
CA TYR A 652 -4.99 -6.67 17.42
C TYR A 652 -4.45 -8.10 17.32
N LEU A 653 -5.22 -8.98 16.73
CA LEU A 653 -4.95 -10.41 16.69
C LEU A 653 -5.00 -10.95 15.27
N GLU A 654 -4.15 -11.90 14.95
CA GLU A 654 -4.29 -12.69 13.75
C GLU A 654 -5.47 -13.65 13.90
N VAL A 655 -6.55 -13.38 13.16
CA VAL A 655 -7.82 -14.07 13.32
C VAL A 655 -8.08 -15.16 12.29
N GLU A 656 -7.28 -15.17 11.22
CA GLU A 656 -7.45 -16.03 10.07
C GLU A 656 -6.26 -16.95 9.82
N SER A 657 -5.35 -17.07 10.79
CA SER A 657 -4.18 -17.92 10.64
C SER A 657 -4.59 -19.36 10.43
N ARG A 658 -4.15 -19.93 9.33
CA ARG A 658 -4.19 -21.38 9.06
C ARG A 658 -2.85 -22.03 9.41
N LEU A 659 -1.97 -21.29 10.02
CA LEU A 659 -0.69 -21.72 10.50
C LEU A 659 -0.94 -22.36 11.87
N GLU A 660 -1.40 -23.57 11.89
CA GLU A 660 -1.65 -24.30 13.12
C GLU A 660 -0.33 -24.68 13.83
N GLY A 661 -0.39 -24.93 15.11
CA GLY A 661 0.77 -25.01 15.99
C GLY A 661 1.81 -26.06 15.66
N PRO A 662 2.89 -26.14 16.46
CA PRO A 662 3.98 -27.09 16.23
C PRO A 662 3.48 -28.53 16.31
N GLY A 663 3.46 -29.22 15.20
CA GLY A 663 2.93 -30.57 15.04
C GLY A 663 2.30 -30.81 13.68
N ASP A 664 1.87 -29.75 13.02
CA ASP A 664 1.50 -29.78 11.62
C ASP A 664 2.77 -29.56 10.77
N PRO A 665 3.21 -30.53 9.96
CA PRO A 665 4.39 -30.36 9.11
C PRO A 665 4.22 -29.25 8.07
N ASP A 666 2.99 -28.84 7.79
CA ASP A 666 2.66 -27.74 6.91
C ASP A 666 2.45 -26.42 7.64
N SER A 667 2.57 -26.41 8.97
CA SER A 667 2.40 -25.20 9.78
C SER A 667 3.74 -24.62 10.16
N PRO A 668 4.04 -23.39 9.71
CA PRO A 668 5.26 -22.68 10.08
C PRO A 668 5.10 -21.86 11.37
N VAL A 669 4.00 -21.97 12.07
CA VAL A 669 3.83 -21.23 13.32
C VAL A 669 4.75 -21.83 14.38
N LEU A 670 5.84 -21.14 14.58
CA LEU A 670 6.77 -21.44 15.64
C LEU A 670 6.46 -20.53 16.82
N PRO A 671 6.24 -21.09 18.02
CA PRO A 671 6.04 -20.27 19.19
C PRO A 671 7.25 -19.37 19.41
N TRP A 672 7.02 -18.10 19.51
CA TRP A 672 8.02 -17.16 20.00
C TRP A 672 8.24 -17.41 21.51
N PRO A 673 9.43 -17.34 21.97
CA PRO A 673 10.68 -17.21 21.27
C PRO A 673 11.36 -18.56 21.09
N PHE A 674 11.96 -18.76 19.99
CA PHE A 674 13.06 -19.72 19.92
C PHE A 674 14.17 -19.41 20.88
N SER A 675 14.13 -18.30 21.50
CA SER A 675 15.20 -17.71 22.23
C SER A 675 14.90 -17.68 23.71
N ALA A 676 15.93 -17.41 24.47
CA ALA A 676 15.86 -17.13 25.87
C ALA A 676 15.00 -15.91 26.26
N ASN A 677 14.41 -15.18 25.32
CA ASN A 677 13.47 -14.11 25.62
C ASN A 677 12.05 -14.65 25.58
N PRO A 678 11.41 -14.88 26.73
CA PRO A 678 10.02 -15.24 26.75
C PRO A 678 9.19 -14.13 26.11
N SER A 679 8.19 -14.53 25.33
CA SER A 679 7.20 -13.58 24.85
C SER A 679 6.70 -12.78 26.05
N PRO A 680 6.62 -11.46 25.95
CA PRO A 680 5.95 -10.70 26.98
C PRO A 680 4.53 -11.24 27.11
N PRO A 681 4.01 -11.35 28.33
CA PRO A 681 2.63 -11.76 28.51
C PRO A 681 1.74 -10.81 27.71
N ALA A 682 0.71 -11.38 27.10
CA ALA A 682 -0.28 -10.56 26.43
C ALA A 682 -0.72 -9.43 27.37
N PRO A 683 -0.90 -8.21 26.86
CA PRO A 683 -1.35 -7.10 27.69
C PRO A 683 -2.65 -7.48 28.40
N GLN A 684 -2.60 -7.59 29.72
CA GLN A 684 -3.78 -7.88 30.51
C GLN A 684 -4.78 -6.72 30.38
N PRO A 685 -6.08 -6.98 30.22
CA PRO A 685 -7.07 -5.93 30.32
C PRO A 685 -6.87 -5.22 31.65
N ARG A 686 -6.79 -3.91 31.63
CA ARG A 686 -6.77 -3.15 32.88
C ARG A 686 -8.04 -3.55 33.65
N PRO A 687 -7.94 -4.01 34.88
CA PRO A 687 -9.14 -4.28 35.67
C PRO A 687 -9.97 -3.00 35.64
N HIS A 688 -11.19 -3.12 35.16
CA HIS A 688 -12.17 -2.03 35.28
C HIS A 688 -12.18 -1.64 36.75
N GLY A 689 -11.67 -0.44 37.02
CA GLY A 689 -11.62 0.06 38.37
C GLY A 689 -13.03 -0.01 38.94
N THR A 690 -13.24 -0.94 39.87
CA THR A 690 -14.41 -0.92 40.72
C THR A 690 -14.33 0.39 41.45
N GLY A 691 -15.11 1.35 40.96
CA GLY A 691 -15.22 2.66 41.58
C GLY A 691 -15.63 2.45 43.03
N HIS A 692 -14.67 2.49 43.94
CA HIS A 692 -14.95 2.73 45.31
C HIS A 692 -15.57 4.13 45.40
N ARG A 693 -16.88 4.16 45.36
CA ARG A 693 -17.63 5.27 45.96
C ARG A 693 -17.14 5.39 47.40
N ARG A 694 -16.18 6.23 47.67
CA ARG A 694 -15.99 6.78 49.00
C ARG A 694 -17.19 7.69 49.25
N GLY A 695 -18.13 7.18 50.03
CA GLY A 695 -19.13 8.01 50.62
C GLY A 695 -18.47 9.01 51.59
N ARG A 696 -18.68 10.25 51.34
CA ARG A 696 -19.04 11.30 52.30
C ARG A 696 -19.45 12.53 51.56
#